data_9b1b408f8e0cd37877ec21b499902936
#
_entry.id   9b1b408f8e0cd37877ec21b499902936
#
_cell.length_a   1.000
_cell.length_b   1.000
_cell.length_c   1.000
_cell.angle_alpha   90.00
_cell.angle_beta   90.00
_cell.angle_gamma   90.00
#
_symmetry.space_group_name_H-M   'P 1'
#
loop_
_entity.id
_entity.type
_entity.pdbx_description
1 polymer ?
#
loop_
_entity_poly.entity_id
_entity_poly.type
_entity_poly.pdbx_seq_one_letter_code
_entity_poly.pdbx_strand_id
1 'polypeptide(L)'
;MKHPRLSQKAWLSGIVGACLLAGSAVGGVHAQASAIQQTPGVSGVETANFDPSVRPQDDFYRYVNGTWLKNTQIPADRSSYGTFTELADRSEDALREIIEESAATRRKARGSDVQKVGDFYLSYMDTARIEALGIRPLRSELNRIAKLRTRDALPEQFGHLQRLGVQTPFGFFVGQDQRQADRYIASVSQSGLGLPDRDYYFNEGEQFARTRDAYAQYIETMLRLAGEKDAAGAARAILALETALAGNHWDRVRNRDREATYNLHSVAELNALTPGFAWPRFLRAAGGEQTPAVVVRQPDYLQALDGQLTETPLDTWKQYMRFKLLDSYASVLSRPFVEAQFAFRGQELQGLEEERPRWKRGVGAVQGAMGEMVGKMYVERHFTPEARARMQGLVDNLLVAFRQGIDELEWMSPETKVEAQAKLATFNTKIGYPDRWRDYSVLQVRAGDAAGNAMRANQFVYQRMVQRLGQPVDRDEWGMTPQTVNAYYSSTMNEIVFPAAILQPPFFNMDADDAVNYGAIGGVIGHEISHGFDDQGSRSDGEGNLRDWWTEQDAAAFQERTTMLADQYSAYCPLEGLCVNGRVALGENIGDLSGLTVAYQAYRQSLNGQEAPVIDGLTGDQRFFMGWGQIWRMNYRDEALRQRLMVGPHSPNMYRVNGVLTNMPEFYAAFGVNEGDAMYRPAEQRVKIW
;
A
#
# COMPACT_ATOMS: atom_id res chain seq x y z
N MET A 1 62.28 -2.54 -19.13
CA MET A 1 62.74 -3.26 -20.35
C MET A 1 61.52 -3.51 -21.22
N LYS A 2 61.57 -2.89 -22.40
CA LYS A 2 60.96 -3.25 -23.70
C LYS A 2 59.44 -3.51 -23.79
N HIS A 3 58.78 -2.48 -24.30
CA HIS A 3 57.64 -2.63 -25.26
C HIS A 3 58.06 -3.37 -26.54
N PRO A 4 57.09 -3.90 -27.36
CA PRO A 4 56.86 -3.12 -28.57
C PRO A 4 55.36 -2.94 -28.95
N ARG A 5 55.13 -1.80 -29.61
CA ARG A 5 54.01 -1.44 -30.49
C ARG A 5 54.12 -2.13 -31.84
N LEU A 6 53.01 -2.20 -32.58
CA LEU A 6 52.85 -2.11 -34.06
C LEU A 6 51.43 -2.54 -34.40
N SER A 7 50.64 -2.06 -35.34
CA SER A 7 50.62 -0.86 -36.21
C SER A 7 49.27 -0.89 -36.97
N GLN A 8 48.77 0.27 -37.29
CA GLN A 8 47.62 0.55 -38.16
C GLN A 8 47.81 -0.04 -39.57
N LYS A 9 46.70 -0.37 -40.27
CA LYS A 9 46.53 -0.06 -41.68
C LYS A 9 45.06 0.16 -42.04
N ALA A 10 44.80 1.35 -42.56
CA ALA A 10 43.61 1.82 -43.23
C ALA A 10 43.50 1.27 -44.65
N TRP A 11 42.28 1.14 -45.17
CA TRP A 11 41.97 1.24 -46.58
C TRP A 11 40.74 2.10 -46.82
N LEU A 12 40.94 3.21 -47.51
CA LEU A 12 39.98 4.10 -48.15
C LEU A 12 39.63 3.62 -49.55
N SER A 13 38.35 3.77 -49.92
CA SER A 13 37.81 4.08 -51.28
C SER A 13 36.32 4.14 -51.12
N GLY A 14 35.54 5.19 -51.25
CA GLY A 14 35.54 6.26 -52.23
C GLY A 14 34.49 5.98 -53.33
N ILE A 15 33.29 6.62 -53.27
CA ILE A 15 32.53 7.04 -54.45
C ILE A 15 31.45 8.06 -54.04
N VAL A 16 31.40 9.09 -54.84
CA VAL A 16 30.70 10.35 -54.90
C VAL A 16 29.19 10.23 -55.16
N GLY A 17 28.37 11.05 -54.49
CA GLY A 17 27.38 11.93 -55.15
C GLY A 17 25.93 11.47 -55.28
N ALA A 18 25.06 12.14 -54.56
CA ALA A 18 23.93 12.92 -55.13
C ALA A 18 23.11 13.57 -53.99
N CYS A 19 23.10 14.90 -53.92
CA CYS A 19 22.13 15.67 -53.17
C CYS A 19 20.74 15.55 -53.83
N LEU A 20 19.75 15.13 -53.07
CA LEU A 20 18.35 15.39 -53.38
C LEU A 20 17.68 15.91 -52.09
N LEU A 21 17.24 17.14 -52.18
CA LEU A 21 16.35 17.81 -51.23
C LEU A 21 15.03 17.02 -51.13
N ALA A 22 14.75 16.49 -49.95
CA ALA A 22 13.42 16.01 -49.62
C ALA A 22 12.94 16.71 -48.35
N GLY A 23 11.82 17.42 -48.49
CA GLY A 23 11.19 18.20 -47.45
C GLY A 23 10.81 17.37 -46.23
N SER A 24 10.99 18.00 -45.08
CA SER A 24 10.56 17.48 -43.78
C SER A 24 9.04 17.46 -43.71
N ALA A 25 8.45 16.32 -43.99
CA ALA A 25 7.09 16.01 -43.54
C ALA A 25 7.20 15.55 -42.09
N VAL A 26 6.72 16.36 -41.14
CA VAL A 26 6.46 15.94 -39.77
C VAL A 26 5.32 14.92 -39.83
N GLY A 27 5.65 13.67 -39.99
CA GLY A 27 4.73 12.56 -39.83
C GLY A 27 4.45 12.35 -38.35
N GLY A 28 3.23 12.71 -37.91
CA GLY A 28 2.75 12.29 -36.58
C GLY A 28 2.80 10.77 -36.51
N VAL A 29 3.59 10.25 -35.60
CA VAL A 29 3.56 8.83 -35.23
C VAL A 29 2.25 8.60 -34.51
N HIS A 30 1.20 8.20 -35.24
CA HIS A 30 0.06 7.54 -34.64
C HIS A 30 0.55 6.20 -34.12
N ALA A 31 0.76 6.11 -32.80
CA ALA A 31 0.95 4.82 -32.14
C ALA A 31 -0.37 4.03 -32.35
N GLN A 32 -0.35 3.06 -33.27
CA GLN A 32 -1.45 2.11 -33.39
C GLN A 32 -1.40 1.18 -32.19
N ALA A 33 -2.54 1.02 -31.51
CA ALA A 33 -2.70 0.01 -30.48
C ALA A 33 -2.28 -1.36 -31.03
N SER A 34 -1.39 -2.05 -30.35
CA SER A 34 -0.93 -3.38 -30.74
C SER A 34 -2.11 -4.34 -30.62
N ALA A 35 -2.49 -5.01 -31.72
CA ALA A 35 -3.47 -6.08 -31.68
C ALA A 35 -2.92 -7.23 -30.85
N ILE A 36 -3.49 -7.46 -29.66
CA ILE A 36 -3.19 -8.61 -28.82
C ILE A 36 -3.90 -9.81 -29.48
N GLN A 37 -3.17 -10.91 -29.72
CA GLN A 37 -3.74 -12.12 -30.31
C GLN A 37 -4.83 -12.68 -29.39
N GLN A 38 -6.07 -12.71 -29.85
CA GLN A 38 -7.20 -13.34 -29.16
C GLN A 38 -7.01 -14.86 -29.15
N THR A 39 -7.08 -15.46 -27.99
CA THR A 39 -7.15 -16.92 -27.84
C THR A 39 -8.63 -17.33 -27.95
N PRO A 40 -9.06 -18.04 -28.98
CA PRO A 40 -10.46 -18.41 -29.13
C PRO A 40 -10.84 -19.48 -28.10
N GLY A 41 -11.84 -19.24 -27.27
CA GLY A 41 -12.62 -20.30 -26.65
C GLY A 41 -12.83 -20.30 -25.13
N VAL A 42 -12.11 -19.51 -24.33
CA VAL A 42 -12.33 -19.45 -22.88
C VAL A 42 -12.71 -18.04 -22.48
N SER A 43 -13.93 -17.85 -21.92
CA SER A 43 -14.38 -16.50 -21.52
C SER A 43 -13.55 -15.92 -20.37
N GLY A 44 -13.12 -16.76 -19.42
CA GLY A 44 -12.49 -16.33 -18.18
C GLY A 44 -13.49 -15.80 -17.13
N VAL A 45 -14.79 -15.86 -17.43
CA VAL A 45 -15.86 -15.50 -16.50
C VAL A 45 -16.26 -16.72 -15.65
N GLU A 46 -16.26 -16.57 -14.35
CA GLU A 46 -16.60 -17.64 -13.39
C GLU A 46 -18.13 -17.70 -13.15
N THR A 47 -18.90 -18.14 -14.15
CA THR A 47 -20.37 -18.15 -14.12
C THR A 47 -20.97 -18.98 -12.99
N ALA A 48 -20.23 -19.96 -12.45
CA ALA A 48 -20.66 -20.76 -11.28
C ALA A 48 -20.86 -19.90 -10.01
N ASN A 49 -20.29 -18.69 -9.96
CA ASN A 49 -20.41 -17.77 -8.85
C ASN A 49 -21.63 -16.86 -8.93
N PHE A 50 -22.34 -16.87 -10.07
CA PHE A 50 -23.49 -16.02 -10.30
C PHE A 50 -24.68 -16.39 -9.43
N ASP A 51 -25.45 -15.37 -9.02
CA ASP A 51 -26.74 -15.53 -8.40
C ASP A 51 -27.85 -15.13 -9.39
N PRO A 52 -28.46 -16.11 -10.08
CA PRO A 52 -29.49 -15.81 -11.07
C PRO A 52 -30.80 -15.25 -10.47
N SER A 53 -30.95 -15.26 -9.13
CA SER A 53 -32.09 -14.66 -8.46
C SER A 53 -31.98 -13.14 -8.32
N VAL A 54 -30.80 -12.57 -8.56
CA VAL A 54 -30.51 -11.14 -8.53
C VAL A 54 -30.43 -10.61 -9.96
N ARG A 55 -31.13 -9.52 -10.24
CA ARG A 55 -31.02 -8.85 -11.54
C ARG A 55 -29.73 -8.01 -11.60
N PRO A 56 -28.94 -8.07 -12.69
CA PRO A 56 -27.73 -7.23 -12.81
C PRO A 56 -28.03 -5.73 -12.78
N GLN A 57 -29.26 -5.32 -13.13
CA GLN A 57 -29.74 -3.94 -13.09
C GLN A 57 -30.05 -3.45 -11.66
N ASP A 58 -30.17 -4.36 -10.68
CA ASP A 58 -30.51 -4.01 -9.31
C ASP A 58 -29.30 -4.12 -8.37
N ASP A 59 -28.46 -5.15 -8.54
CA ASP A 59 -27.23 -5.34 -7.78
C ASP A 59 -26.25 -6.19 -8.61
N PHE A 60 -25.39 -5.53 -9.38
CA PHE A 60 -24.44 -6.22 -10.24
C PHE A 60 -23.40 -7.00 -9.48
N TYR A 61 -22.92 -6.47 -8.34
CA TYR A 61 -21.97 -7.17 -7.50
C TYR A 61 -22.51 -8.51 -7.00
N ARG A 62 -23.75 -8.53 -6.52
CA ARG A 62 -24.40 -9.78 -6.08
C ARG A 62 -24.79 -10.67 -7.25
N TYR A 63 -25.19 -10.11 -8.38
CA TYR A 63 -25.43 -10.92 -9.57
C TYR A 63 -24.20 -11.74 -9.96
N VAL A 64 -23.02 -11.13 -10.04
CA VAL A 64 -21.78 -11.81 -10.46
C VAL A 64 -21.21 -12.72 -9.36
N ASN A 65 -21.38 -12.38 -8.09
CA ASN A 65 -20.68 -13.05 -6.99
C ASN A 65 -21.62 -13.73 -5.97
N GLY A 66 -22.93 -13.62 -6.10
CA GLY A 66 -23.86 -13.94 -5.03
C GLY A 66 -23.86 -15.38 -4.57
N THR A 67 -23.68 -16.36 -5.48
CA THR A 67 -23.54 -17.77 -5.11
C THR A 67 -22.24 -17.99 -4.31
N TRP A 68 -21.13 -17.40 -4.74
CA TRP A 68 -19.88 -17.47 -4.01
C TRP A 68 -20.00 -16.82 -2.61
N LEU A 69 -20.58 -15.61 -2.52
CA LEU A 69 -20.79 -14.88 -1.26
C LEU A 69 -21.61 -15.67 -0.24
N LYS A 70 -22.63 -16.42 -0.70
CA LYS A 70 -23.49 -17.26 0.15
C LYS A 70 -22.79 -18.54 0.61
N ASN A 71 -21.98 -19.15 -0.25
CA ASN A 71 -21.42 -20.48 -0.01
C ASN A 71 -20.02 -20.45 0.58
N THR A 72 -19.32 -19.31 0.53
CA THR A 72 -17.95 -19.20 1.01
C THR A 72 -17.93 -18.65 2.43
N GLN A 73 -17.41 -19.44 3.36
CA GLN A 73 -17.16 -19.03 4.73
C GLN A 73 -15.82 -18.29 4.84
N ILE A 74 -15.77 -17.30 5.70
CA ILE A 74 -14.51 -16.65 6.07
C ILE A 74 -13.72 -17.62 6.95
N PRO A 75 -12.48 -17.99 6.58
CA PRO A 75 -11.66 -18.86 7.44
C PRO A 75 -11.50 -18.26 8.86
N ALA A 76 -11.39 -19.12 9.86
CA ALA A 76 -11.33 -18.71 11.27
C ALA A 76 -10.12 -17.78 11.57
N ASP A 77 -9.03 -17.94 10.80
CA ASP A 77 -7.80 -17.13 10.89
C ASP A 77 -7.79 -15.89 9.97
N ARG A 78 -8.96 -15.52 9.41
CA ARG A 78 -9.13 -14.37 8.50
C ARG A 78 -10.23 -13.43 8.97
N SER A 79 -10.03 -12.13 8.77
CA SER A 79 -11.03 -11.08 9.06
C SER A 79 -11.92 -10.78 7.85
N SER A 80 -11.46 -11.15 6.66
CA SER A 80 -12.18 -11.09 5.40
C SER A 80 -11.64 -12.16 4.44
N TYR A 81 -12.45 -12.56 3.46
CA TYR A 81 -12.03 -13.55 2.48
C TYR A 81 -12.62 -13.23 1.11
N GLY A 82 -11.81 -13.32 0.07
CA GLY A 82 -12.19 -13.01 -1.30
C GLY A 82 -11.02 -13.12 -2.26
N THR A 83 -11.17 -12.66 -3.50
CA THR A 83 -10.24 -12.87 -4.60
C THR A 83 -8.79 -12.52 -4.25
N PHE A 84 -8.57 -11.33 -3.68
CA PHE A 84 -7.22 -10.91 -3.25
C PHE A 84 -6.62 -11.83 -2.20
N THR A 85 -7.45 -12.29 -1.24
CA THR A 85 -7.01 -13.19 -0.18
C THR A 85 -6.70 -14.59 -0.71
N GLU A 86 -7.54 -15.11 -1.62
CA GLU A 86 -7.32 -16.40 -2.28
C GLU A 86 -6.00 -16.42 -3.06
N LEU A 87 -5.70 -15.33 -3.78
CA LEU A 87 -4.45 -15.22 -4.52
C LEU A 87 -3.25 -15.01 -3.58
N ALA A 88 -3.43 -14.25 -2.50
CA ALA A 88 -2.39 -14.08 -1.47
C ALA A 88 -2.09 -15.40 -0.74
N ASP A 89 -3.09 -16.25 -0.48
CA ASP A 89 -2.88 -17.58 0.10
C ASP A 89 -2.07 -18.48 -0.84
N ARG A 90 -2.37 -18.47 -2.15
CA ARG A 90 -1.55 -19.20 -3.15
C ARG A 90 -0.10 -18.70 -3.19
N SER A 91 0.10 -17.38 -3.13
CA SER A 91 1.45 -16.81 -3.04
C SER A 91 2.17 -17.21 -1.76
N GLU A 92 1.45 -17.25 -0.62
CA GLU A 92 1.99 -17.66 0.68
C GLU A 92 2.37 -19.14 0.69
N ASP A 93 1.57 -20.03 0.08
CA ASP A 93 1.90 -21.46 -0.05
C ASP A 93 3.16 -21.65 -0.92
N ALA A 94 3.28 -20.94 -2.05
CA ALA A 94 4.49 -20.96 -2.88
C ALA A 94 5.75 -20.48 -2.10
N LEU A 95 5.59 -19.42 -1.32
CA LEU A 95 6.67 -18.94 -0.44
C LEU A 95 7.00 -19.93 0.67
N ARG A 96 6.02 -20.60 1.24
CA ARG A 96 6.23 -21.66 2.22
C ARG A 96 7.14 -22.74 1.67
N GLU A 97 6.88 -23.25 0.46
CA GLU A 97 7.73 -24.27 -0.18
C GLU A 97 9.17 -23.78 -0.30
N ILE A 98 9.39 -22.58 -0.82
CA ILE A 98 10.71 -21.97 -0.99
C ILE A 98 11.45 -21.84 0.35
N ILE A 99 10.76 -21.36 1.38
CA ILE A 99 11.33 -21.11 2.71
C ILE A 99 11.64 -22.45 3.42
N GLU A 100 10.72 -23.45 3.35
CA GLU A 100 10.93 -24.77 3.95
C GLU A 100 12.05 -25.55 3.25
N GLU A 101 12.20 -25.46 1.93
CA GLU A 101 13.37 -25.99 1.20
C GLU A 101 14.68 -25.35 1.68
N SER A 102 14.69 -24.01 1.84
CA SER A 102 15.85 -23.30 2.40
C SER A 102 16.15 -23.74 3.82
N ALA A 103 15.10 -23.97 4.64
CA ALA A 103 15.22 -24.47 6.00
C ALA A 103 15.78 -25.90 6.06
N ALA A 104 15.33 -26.77 5.18
CA ALA A 104 15.73 -28.20 5.11
C ALA A 104 17.17 -28.42 4.57
N THR A 105 17.77 -27.42 3.93
CA THR A 105 19.13 -27.53 3.39
C THR A 105 20.15 -27.78 4.48
N ARG A 106 20.85 -28.91 4.44
CA ARG A 106 21.75 -29.39 5.51
C ARG A 106 23.08 -28.59 5.60
N ARG A 107 23.65 -28.19 4.46
CA ARG A 107 24.94 -27.48 4.39
C ARG A 107 24.73 -26.11 3.75
N LYS A 108 24.34 -25.14 4.56
CA LYS A 108 24.10 -23.77 4.14
C LYS A 108 25.44 -23.00 4.20
N ALA A 109 25.84 -22.38 3.11
CA ALA A 109 26.99 -21.48 3.14
C ALA A 109 26.67 -20.28 4.03
N ARG A 110 27.60 -19.94 4.92
CA ARG A 110 27.40 -18.81 5.84
C ARG A 110 27.19 -17.50 5.07
N GLY A 111 26.15 -16.77 5.41
CA GLY A 111 25.79 -15.51 4.76
C GLY A 111 25.05 -15.65 3.43
N SER A 112 24.80 -16.88 2.95
CA SER A 112 23.98 -17.10 1.75
C SER A 112 22.50 -16.80 2.02
N ASP A 113 21.74 -16.53 0.95
CA ASP A 113 20.29 -16.31 1.02
C ASP A 113 19.57 -17.51 1.65
N VAL A 114 19.94 -18.73 1.22
CA VAL A 114 19.41 -19.98 1.78
C VAL A 114 19.66 -20.10 3.29
N GLN A 115 20.85 -19.68 3.77
CA GLN A 115 21.15 -19.69 5.20
C GLN A 115 20.29 -18.66 5.95
N LYS A 116 20.20 -17.42 5.43
CA LYS A 116 19.45 -16.36 6.10
C LYS A 116 17.97 -16.69 6.18
N VAL A 117 17.35 -17.07 5.06
CA VAL A 117 15.94 -17.45 4.99
C VAL A 117 15.65 -18.66 5.88
N GLY A 118 16.41 -19.74 5.70
CA GLY A 118 16.15 -20.99 6.46
C GLY A 118 16.37 -20.84 7.96
N ASP A 119 17.46 -20.18 8.39
CA ASP A 119 17.75 -20.02 9.83
C ASP A 119 16.82 -19.00 10.52
N PHE A 120 16.34 -17.99 9.80
CA PHE A 120 15.33 -17.07 10.30
C PHE A 120 14.02 -17.81 10.56
N TYR A 121 13.53 -18.56 9.56
CA TYR A 121 12.30 -19.34 9.67
C TYR A 121 12.39 -20.39 10.79
N LEU A 122 13.46 -21.21 10.82
CA LEU A 122 13.66 -22.21 11.85
C LEU A 122 13.72 -21.58 13.25
N SER A 123 14.34 -20.40 13.40
CA SER A 123 14.37 -19.69 14.67
C SER A 123 12.97 -19.28 15.13
N TYR A 124 12.11 -18.85 14.19
CA TYR A 124 10.71 -18.50 14.47
C TYR A 124 9.87 -19.72 14.81
N MET A 125 10.12 -20.87 14.16
CA MET A 125 9.39 -22.12 14.39
C MET A 125 9.80 -22.87 15.66
N ASP A 126 10.95 -22.54 16.28
CA ASP A 126 11.45 -23.17 17.50
C ASP A 126 10.70 -22.67 18.74
N THR A 127 9.45 -23.13 18.90
CA THR A 127 8.60 -22.75 20.02
C THR A 127 9.18 -23.15 21.36
N ALA A 128 9.81 -24.34 21.46
CA ALA A 128 10.41 -24.81 22.72
C ALA A 128 11.48 -23.85 23.23
N ARG A 129 12.33 -23.36 22.34
CA ARG A 129 13.36 -22.38 22.68
C ARG A 129 12.76 -21.01 23.02
N ILE A 130 11.77 -20.53 22.26
CA ILE A 130 11.08 -19.26 22.52
C ILE A 130 10.42 -19.31 23.91
N GLU A 131 9.70 -20.37 24.25
CA GLU A 131 9.10 -20.57 25.57
C GLU A 131 10.16 -20.58 26.69
N ALA A 132 11.24 -21.34 26.51
CA ALA A 132 12.32 -21.41 27.49
C ALA A 132 13.02 -20.05 27.68
N LEU A 133 13.06 -19.19 26.67
CA LEU A 133 13.62 -17.84 26.76
C LEU A 133 12.66 -16.82 27.38
N GLY A 134 11.34 -16.95 27.15
CA GLY A 134 10.33 -16.02 27.64
C GLY A 134 10.65 -14.58 27.24
N ILE A 135 10.65 -13.66 28.19
CA ILE A 135 10.95 -12.23 27.98
C ILE A 135 12.47 -11.91 27.93
N ARG A 136 13.35 -12.88 28.22
CA ARG A 136 14.80 -12.63 28.32
C ARG A 136 15.42 -11.93 27.12
N PRO A 137 15.01 -12.19 25.87
CA PRO A 137 15.57 -11.49 24.71
C PRO A 137 15.40 -9.95 24.75
N LEU A 138 14.34 -9.43 25.41
CA LEU A 138 14.08 -7.99 25.53
C LEU A 138 14.72 -7.38 26.78
N ARG A 139 15.36 -8.17 27.67
CA ARG A 139 15.84 -7.69 28.98
C ARG A 139 16.81 -6.52 28.87
N SER A 140 17.68 -6.49 27.88
CA SER A 140 18.62 -5.38 27.68
C SER A 140 17.88 -4.06 27.44
N GLU A 141 16.86 -4.08 26.58
CA GLU A 141 16.08 -2.90 26.22
C GLU A 141 15.16 -2.47 27.36
N LEU A 142 14.50 -3.41 28.03
CA LEU A 142 13.71 -3.13 29.23
C LEU A 142 14.56 -2.50 30.34
N ASN A 143 15.79 -2.99 30.55
CA ASN A 143 16.72 -2.41 31.52
C ASN A 143 17.21 -1.01 31.09
N ARG A 144 17.39 -0.76 29.78
CA ARG A 144 17.74 0.55 29.24
C ARG A 144 16.64 1.57 29.57
N ILE A 145 15.37 1.23 29.32
CA ILE A 145 14.21 2.07 29.66
C ILE A 145 14.16 2.29 31.19
N ALA A 146 14.31 1.25 32.00
CA ALA A 146 14.24 1.35 33.46
C ALA A 146 15.30 2.28 34.06
N LYS A 147 16.48 2.37 33.43
CA LYS A 147 17.60 3.21 33.86
C LYS A 147 17.45 4.70 33.57
N LEU A 148 16.45 5.11 32.84
CA LEU A 148 16.17 6.53 32.58
C LEU A 148 15.90 7.26 33.90
N ARG A 149 16.62 8.36 34.16
CA ARG A 149 16.52 9.13 35.40
C ARG A 149 15.94 10.53 35.21
N THR A 150 16.05 11.07 34.04
CA THR A 150 15.56 12.41 33.68
C THR A 150 14.86 12.40 32.34
N ARG A 151 13.97 13.35 32.11
CA ARG A 151 13.27 13.54 30.80
C ARG A 151 14.25 13.91 29.69
N ASP A 152 15.37 14.54 29.99
CA ASP A 152 16.41 14.92 29.02
C ASP A 152 16.99 13.70 28.26
N ALA A 153 16.79 12.48 28.77
CA ALA A 153 17.19 11.25 28.09
C ALA A 153 16.12 10.68 27.15
N LEU A 154 14.89 11.21 27.14
CA LEU A 154 13.82 10.74 26.26
C LEU A 154 14.15 10.87 24.77
N PRO A 155 14.75 11.97 24.27
CA PRO A 155 15.09 12.08 22.85
C PRO A 155 15.99 10.96 22.35
N GLU A 156 17.06 10.64 23.09
CA GLU A 156 17.95 9.54 22.72
C GLU A 156 17.26 8.19 22.81
N GLN A 157 16.39 7.99 23.81
CA GLN A 157 15.65 6.75 23.97
C GLN A 157 14.63 6.54 22.85
N PHE A 158 13.92 7.59 22.42
CA PHE A 158 12.99 7.50 21.28
C PHE A 158 13.73 7.18 19.98
N GLY A 159 14.86 7.85 19.69
CA GLY A 159 15.67 7.54 18.52
C GLY A 159 16.18 6.10 18.53
N HIS A 160 16.60 5.58 19.69
CA HIS A 160 17.01 4.19 19.83
C HIS A 160 15.85 3.21 19.58
N LEU A 161 14.67 3.48 20.14
CA LEU A 161 13.48 2.63 19.99
C LEU A 161 12.99 2.59 18.53
N GLN A 162 12.99 3.72 17.83
CA GLN A 162 12.61 3.75 16.42
C GLN A 162 13.53 2.91 15.55
N ARG A 163 14.84 2.86 15.85
CA ARG A 163 15.78 1.95 15.16
C ARG A 163 15.45 0.48 15.36
N LEU A 164 14.77 0.14 16.45
CA LEU A 164 14.26 -1.21 16.72
C LEU A 164 12.87 -1.47 16.15
N GLY A 165 12.29 -0.52 15.42
CA GLY A 165 10.92 -0.62 14.89
C GLY A 165 9.84 -0.46 15.96
N VAL A 166 10.17 0.13 17.11
CA VAL A 166 9.23 0.37 18.22
C VAL A 166 8.60 1.75 18.04
N GLN A 167 7.29 1.80 18.11
CA GLN A 167 6.51 3.01 17.98
C GLN A 167 6.81 3.99 19.12
N THR A 168 6.95 5.26 18.79
CA THR A 168 7.13 6.39 19.74
C THR A 168 6.06 7.46 19.48
N PRO A 169 5.93 8.51 20.31
CA PRO A 169 4.86 9.52 20.12
C PRO A 169 4.89 10.22 18.77
N PHE A 170 6.01 10.22 18.09
CA PHE A 170 6.14 10.67 16.70
C PHE A 170 6.96 9.69 15.90
N GLY A 171 6.73 9.61 14.60
CA GLY A 171 7.53 8.85 13.65
C GLY A 171 8.59 9.73 12.98
N PHE A 172 9.82 9.22 12.85
CA PHE A 172 10.89 9.80 12.04
C PHE A 172 11.19 8.89 10.86
N PHE A 173 11.17 9.42 9.67
CA PHE A 173 11.47 8.66 8.47
C PHE A 173 12.19 9.51 7.42
N VAL A 174 12.88 8.85 6.51
CA VAL A 174 13.55 9.46 5.36
C VAL A 174 12.86 8.95 4.10
N GLY A 175 12.35 9.87 3.31
CA GLY A 175 11.67 9.59 2.04
C GLY A 175 12.04 10.66 1.01
N GLN A 176 11.50 10.53 -0.21
CA GLN A 176 11.65 11.59 -1.20
C GLN A 176 10.99 12.88 -0.71
N ASP A 177 11.62 14.00 -1.02
CA ASP A 177 11.06 15.33 -0.78
C ASP A 177 9.92 15.59 -1.76
N GLN A 178 8.73 15.87 -1.23
CA GLN A 178 7.56 16.11 -2.08
C GLN A 178 7.66 17.36 -2.97
N ARG A 179 8.51 18.35 -2.61
CA ARG A 179 8.72 19.55 -3.40
C ARG A 179 10.00 19.52 -4.25
N GLN A 180 10.88 18.55 -4.01
CA GLN A 180 12.10 18.28 -4.77
C GLN A 180 12.30 16.76 -4.86
N ALA A 181 11.55 16.10 -5.73
CA ALA A 181 11.44 14.65 -5.80
C ALA A 181 12.75 13.93 -6.21
N ASP A 182 13.78 14.68 -6.60
CA ASP A 182 15.12 14.18 -6.94
C ASP A 182 16.04 13.97 -5.71
N ARG A 183 15.58 14.34 -4.51
CA ARG A 183 16.34 14.17 -3.26
C ARG A 183 15.54 13.48 -2.16
N TYR A 184 16.25 12.94 -1.20
CA TYR A 184 15.68 12.44 0.05
C TYR A 184 15.71 13.49 1.16
N ILE A 185 14.66 13.51 1.99
CA ILE A 185 14.53 14.40 3.13
C ILE A 185 14.03 13.65 4.36
N ALA A 186 14.44 14.10 5.54
CA ALA A 186 13.88 13.62 6.80
C ALA A 186 12.51 14.25 7.07
N SER A 187 11.62 13.46 7.65
CA SER A 187 10.28 13.90 8.03
C SER A 187 9.91 13.42 9.42
N VAL A 188 9.07 14.21 10.11
CA VAL A 188 8.47 13.87 11.41
C VAL A 188 6.96 13.93 11.28
N SER A 189 6.27 12.92 11.81
CA SER A 189 4.81 12.82 11.79
C SER A 189 4.24 12.39 13.14
N GLN A 190 2.98 12.75 13.39
CA GLN A 190 2.22 12.24 14.53
C GLN A 190 2.20 10.70 14.55
N SER A 191 2.30 10.11 15.75
CA SER A 191 2.32 8.66 15.96
C SER A 191 2.02 8.34 17.43
N GLY A 192 2.18 7.07 17.82
CA GLY A 192 2.23 6.67 19.23
C GLY A 192 0.94 6.10 19.80
N LEU A 193 -0.16 6.12 19.05
CA LEU A 193 -1.42 5.53 19.49
C LEU A 193 -1.39 4.00 19.37
N GLY A 194 -2.06 3.31 20.27
CA GLY A 194 -2.18 1.85 20.24
C GLY A 194 -3.51 1.37 19.67
N LEU A 195 -4.56 2.19 19.71
CA LEU A 195 -5.80 2.00 18.99
C LEU A 195 -5.63 2.41 17.51
N PRO A 196 -6.50 1.93 16.60
CA PRO A 196 -6.30 2.11 15.15
C PRO A 196 -6.32 3.57 14.67
N ASP A 197 -7.06 4.45 15.35
CA ASP A 197 -7.18 5.86 15.03
C ASP A 197 -7.49 6.71 16.27
N ARG A 198 -7.27 8.04 16.17
CA ARG A 198 -7.62 8.98 17.24
C ARG A 198 -9.08 8.89 17.64
N ASP A 199 -9.97 8.65 16.71
CA ASP A 199 -11.40 8.63 16.93
C ASP A 199 -11.85 7.47 17.85
N TYR A 200 -11.09 6.37 17.92
CA TYR A 200 -11.35 5.29 18.88
C TYR A 200 -11.23 5.73 20.35
N TYR A 201 -10.49 6.80 20.65
CA TYR A 201 -10.35 7.35 22.00
C TYR A 201 -11.54 8.22 22.42
N PHE A 202 -12.27 8.80 21.43
CA PHE A 202 -13.30 9.82 21.70
C PHE A 202 -14.70 9.42 21.28
N ASN A 203 -14.87 8.58 20.26
CA ASN A 203 -16.19 8.21 19.79
C ASN A 203 -16.99 7.55 20.90
N GLU A 204 -18.26 7.98 21.00
CA GLU A 204 -19.23 7.43 21.94
C GLU A 204 -19.85 6.13 21.40
N GLY A 205 -20.49 5.38 22.29
CA GLY A 205 -21.14 4.12 21.98
C GLY A 205 -20.47 2.91 22.62
N GLU A 206 -21.27 1.87 22.84
CA GLU A 206 -20.87 0.66 23.56
C GLU A 206 -19.66 -0.04 22.92
N GLN A 207 -19.64 -0.09 21.61
CA GLN A 207 -18.53 -0.72 20.86
C GLN A 207 -17.19 -0.05 21.12
N PHE A 208 -17.15 1.30 21.07
CA PHE A 208 -15.90 2.03 21.31
C PHE A 208 -15.46 1.97 22.77
N ALA A 209 -16.42 2.00 23.69
CA ALA A 209 -16.16 1.82 25.14
C ALA A 209 -15.55 0.42 25.38
N ARG A 210 -16.16 -0.63 24.83
CA ARG A 210 -15.64 -2.01 24.91
C ARG A 210 -14.23 -2.12 24.36
N THR A 211 -13.96 -1.54 23.20
CA THR A 211 -12.62 -1.57 22.60
C THR A 211 -11.58 -0.84 23.45
N ARG A 212 -11.92 0.30 24.08
CA ARG A 212 -11.02 1.00 25.02
C ARG A 212 -10.74 0.16 26.28
N ASP A 213 -11.76 -0.49 26.84
CA ASP A 213 -11.62 -1.38 28.01
C ASP A 213 -10.75 -2.59 27.67
N ALA A 214 -10.98 -3.24 26.52
CA ALA A 214 -10.15 -4.33 26.02
C ALA A 214 -8.71 -3.90 25.80
N TYR A 215 -8.49 -2.69 25.30
CA TYR A 215 -7.15 -2.13 25.13
C TYR A 215 -6.45 -1.89 26.47
N ALA A 216 -7.13 -1.33 27.46
CA ALA A 216 -6.58 -1.15 28.80
C ALA A 216 -6.21 -2.50 29.42
N GLN A 217 -7.07 -3.51 29.28
CA GLN A 217 -6.79 -4.87 29.74
C GLN A 217 -5.60 -5.52 29.02
N TYR A 218 -5.47 -5.28 27.72
CA TYR A 218 -4.31 -5.74 26.94
C TYR A 218 -3.02 -5.12 27.46
N ILE A 219 -2.96 -3.80 27.67
CA ILE A 219 -1.81 -3.10 28.24
C ILE A 219 -1.45 -3.69 29.62
N GLU A 220 -2.45 -3.82 30.51
CA GLU A 220 -2.25 -4.41 31.84
C GLU A 220 -1.66 -5.80 31.74
N THR A 221 -2.21 -6.66 30.88
CA THR A 221 -1.75 -8.06 30.71
C THR A 221 -0.29 -8.10 30.25
N MET A 222 0.07 -7.32 29.22
CA MET A 222 1.44 -7.27 28.70
C MET A 222 2.44 -6.80 29.75
N LEU A 223 2.10 -5.78 30.52
CA LEU A 223 2.97 -5.25 31.58
C LEU A 223 3.10 -6.23 32.75
N ARG A 224 2.00 -6.90 33.15
CA ARG A 224 2.01 -7.93 34.20
C ARG A 224 2.88 -9.12 33.81
N LEU A 225 2.79 -9.59 32.55
CA LEU A 225 3.66 -10.64 32.03
C LEU A 225 5.15 -10.23 32.04
N ALA A 226 5.42 -8.93 31.92
CA ALA A 226 6.77 -8.37 32.02
C ALA A 226 7.20 -8.05 33.47
N GLY A 227 6.41 -8.44 34.48
CA GLY A 227 6.74 -8.31 35.89
C GLY A 227 6.44 -6.94 36.51
N GLU A 228 5.59 -6.10 35.87
CA GLU A 228 5.12 -4.85 36.47
C GLU A 228 4.18 -5.14 37.65
N LYS A 229 4.46 -4.51 38.80
CA LYS A 229 3.71 -4.76 40.03
C LYS A 229 2.35 -4.05 40.04
N ASP A 230 2.30 -2.81 39.57
CA ASP A 230 1.08 -2.03 39.40
C ASP A 230 0.71 -1.92 37.92
N ALA A 231 0.51 -3.08 37.30
CA ALA A 231 0.19 -3.13 35.87
C ALA A 231 -1.14 -2.43 35.54
N ALA A 232 -2.14 -2.50 36.42
CA ALA A 232 -3.42 -1.84 36.23
C ALA A 232 -3.29 -0.30 36.32
N GLY A 233 -2.51 0.22 37.28
CA GLY A 233 -2.21 1.66 37.37
C GLY A 233 -1.42 2.14 36.15
N ALA A 234 -0.43 1.39 35.72
CA ALA A 234 0.35 1.69 34.52
C ALA A 234 -0.50 1.68 33.24
N ALA A 235 -1.42 0.72 33.10
CA ALA A 235 -2.34 0.67 31.95
C ALA A 235 -3.25 1.90 31.88
N ARG A 236 -3.83 2.31 33.02
CA ARG A 236 -4.62 3.55 33.07
C ARG A 236 -3.80 4.79 32.72
N ALA A 237 -2.56 4.89 33.22
CA ALA A 237 -1.69 6.01 32.92
C ALA A 237 -1.28 6.06 31.44
N ILE A 238 -1.03 4.92 30.81
CA ILE A 238 -0.72 4.82 29.38
C ILE A 238 -1.94 5.21 28.53
N LEU A 239 -3.12 4.68 28.85
CA LEU A 239 -4.34 5.02 28.12
C LEU A 239 -4.65 6.51 28.23
N ALA A 240 -4.49 7.12 29.41
CA ALA A 240 -4.65 8.56 29.61
C ALA A 240 -3.64 9.38 28.79
N LEU A 241 -2.37 8.95 28.75
CA LEU A 241 -1.34 9.58 27.91
C LEU A 241 -1.70 9.48 26.42
N GLU A 242 -2.06 8.29 25.93
CA GLU A 242 -2.44 8.11 24.53
C GLU A 242 -3.71 8.89 24.16
N THR A 243 -4.68 9.01 25.08
CA THR A 243 -5.87 9.86 24.90
C THR A 243 -5.49 11.34 24.76
N ALA A 244 -4.54 11.82 25.56
CA ALA A 244 -4.03 13.18 25.43
C ALA A 244 -3.28 13.41 24.12
N LEU A 245 -2.49 12.43 23.67
CA LEU A 245 -1.84 12.47 22.35
C LEU A 245 -2.88 12.47 21.22
N ALA A 246 -3.88 11.58 21.28
CA ALA A 246 -4.95 11.46 20.28
C ALA A 246 -5.76 12.75 20.16
N GLY A 247 -5.96 13.50 21.25
CA GLY A 247 -6.63 14.81 21.24
C GLY A 247 -5.96 15.84 20.34
N ASN A 248 -4.65 15.73 20.17
CA ASN A 248 -3.86 16.65 19.36
C ASN A 248 -3.52 16.08 17.96
N HIS A 249 -3.84 14.82 17.67
CA HIS A 249 -3.67 14.25 16.33
C HIS A 249 -4.61 14.93 15.33
N TRP A 250 -4.09 15.19 14.14
CA TRP A 250 -4.95 15.55 13.01
C TRP A 250 -5.80 14.34 12.61
N ASP A 251 -7.03 14.61 12.19
CA ASP A 251 -7.89 13.60 11.61
C ASP A 251 -7.39 13.14 10.22
N ARG A 252 -8.03 12.10 9.69
CA ARG A 252 -7.63 11.50 8.41
C ARG A 252 -7.85 12.41 7.23
N VAL A 253 -8.90 13.23 7.22
CA VAL A 253 -9.18 14.15 6.11
C VAL A 253 -8.11 15.23 6.06
N ARG A 254 -7.80 15.86 7.21
CA ARG A 254 -6.75 16.89 7.30
C ARG A 254 -5.37 16.34 6.93
N ASN A 255 -5.07 15.08 7.29
CA ASN A 255 -3.80 14.43 6.95
C ASN A 255 -3.63 14.14 5.45
N ARG A 256 -4.70 14.20 4.64
CA ARG A 256 -4.63 14.08 3.17
C ARG A 256 -4.18 15.36 2.50
N ASP A 257 -4.26 16.51 3.17
CA ASP A 257 -3.79 17.78 2.60
C ASP A 257 -2.25 17.80 2.52
N ARG A 258 -1.74 17.60 1.31
CA ARG A 258 -0.29 17.52 1.03
C ARG A 258 0.43 18.84 1.27
N GLU A 259 -0.24 19.98 1.04
CA GLU A 259 0.33 21.31 1.31
C GLU A 259 0.40 21.55 2.82
N ALA A 260 -0.68 21.31 3.55
CA ALA A 260 -0.74 21.47 5.00
C ALA A 260 0.27 20.55 5.73
N THR A 261 0.55 19.37 5.18
CA THR A 261 1.51 18.41 5.75
C THR A 261 2.97 18.62 5.33
N TYR A 262 3.27 19.66 4.53
CA TYR A 262 4.63 19.98 4.13
C TYR A 262 5.14 21.26 4.80
N ASN A 263 5.72 21.15 5.99
CA ASN A 263 6.27 22.27 6.75
C ASN A 263 7.76 22.02 6.98
N LEU A 264 8.61 22.65 6.14
CA LEU A 264 10.05 22.50 6.20
C LEU A 264 10.64 23.39 7.31
N HIS A 265 11.38 22.77 8.22
CA HIS A 265 12.08 23.44 9.33
C HIS A 265 13.55 23.06 9.34
N SER A 266 14.43 24.03 9.49
CA SER A 266 15.81 23.78 9.92
C SER A 266 15.81 23.14 11.31
N VAL A 267 16.89 22.48 11.72
CA VAL A 267 17.02 21.93 13.08
C VAL A 267 16.91 23.00 14.16
N ALA A 268 17.35 24.24 13.87
CA ALA A 268 17.20 25.39 14.76
C ALA A 268 15.74 25.79 14.97
N GLU A 269 14.96 25.90 13.87
CA GLU A 269 13.52 26.20 13.91
C GLU A 269 12.73 25.06 14.56
N LEU A 270 13.14 23.81 14.35
CA LEU A 270 12.54 22.66 15.01
C LEU A 270 12.77 22.69 16.53
N ASN A 271 13.97 23.07 16.99
CA ASN A 271 14.23 23.30 18.42
C ASN A 271 13.43 24.48 18.98
N ALA A 272 13.19 25.52 18.19
CA ALA A 272 12.37 26.66 18.62
C ALA A 272 10.88 26.29 18.70
N LEU A 273 10.41 25.41 17.81
CA LEU A 273 9.03 24.88 17.78
C LEU A 273 8.71 24.06 19.06
N THR A 274 9.69 23.30 19.55
CA THR A 274 9.56 22.37 20.69
C THR A 274 10.78 22.49 21.61
N PRO A 275 10.89 23.57 22.41
CA PRO A 275 12.09 23.88 23.19
C PRO A 275 12.37 22.87 24.32
N GLY A 276 11.39 22.11 24.75
CA GLY A 276 11.52 21.04 25.75
C GLY A 276 12.13 19.75 25.20
N PHE A 277 12.30 19.61 23.85
CA PHE A 277 12.81 18.40 23.22
C PHE A 277 14.15 18.62 22.50
N ALA A 278 15.20 17.94 22.91
CA ALA A 278 16.53 18.09 22.34
C ALA A 278 16.69 17.35 21.01
N TRP A 279 16.26 17.94 19.89
CA TRP A 279 16.31 17.36 18.54
C TRP A 279 17.71 16.90 18.12
N PRO A 280 18.80 17.62 18.38
CA PRO A 280 20.14 17.15 18.01
C PRO A 280 20.51 15.82 18.68
N ARG A 281 20.05 15.58 19.93
CA ARG A 281 20.26 14.29 20.62
C ARG A 281 19.42 13.18 20.01
N PHE A 282 18.16 13.47 19.68
CA PHE A 282 17.28 12.55 18.99
C PHE A 282 17.84 12.17 17.62
N LEU A 283 18.14 13.15 16.77
CA LEU A 283 18.64 12.93 15.39
C LEU A 283 19.93 12.09 15.40
N ARG A 284 20.85 12.34 16.34
CA ARG A 284 22.06 11.51 16.51
C ARG A 284 21.70 10.06 16.86
N ALA A 285 20.80 9.84 17.81
CA ALA A 285 20.37 8.51 18.22
C ALA A 285 19.60 7.79 17.12
N ALA A 286 18.83 8.52 16.34
CA ALA A 286 18.07 8.03 15.18
C ALA A 286 18.94 7.82 13.92
N GLY A 287 20.20 8.32 13.92
CA GLY A 287 21.11 8.24 12.76
C GLY A 287 20.90 9.34 11.70
N GLY A 288 20.08 10.34 11.99
CA GLY A 288 19.77 11.48 11.12
C GLY A 288 20.56 12.76 11.43
N GLU A 289 21.72 12.67 12.11
CA GLU A 289 22.48 13.83 12.57
C GLU A 289 22.99 14.76 11.46
N GLN A 290 23.08 14.25 10.22
CA GLN A 290 23.49 15.02 9.04
C GLN A 290 22.33 15.76 8.37
N THR A 291 21.11 15.63 8.87
CA THR A 291 19.92 16.28 8.30
C THR A 291 19.97 17.78 8.50
N PRO A 292 19.99 18.60 7.44
CA PRO A 292 19.98 20.06 7.57
C PRO A 292 18.61 20.61 7.95
N ALA A 293 17.56 19.93 7.54
CA ALA A 293 16.17 20.31 7.73
C ALA A 293 15.26 19.08 7.80
N VAL A 294 14.07 19.26 8.37
CA VAL A 294 13.06 18.21 8.58
C VAL A 294 11.70 18.75 8.14
N VAL A 295 10.95 17.97 7.39
CA VAL A 295 9.54 18.25 7.13
C VAL A 295 8.71 17.81 8.35
N VAL A 296 8.09 18.77 9.02
CA VAL A 296 7.16 18.54 10.12
C VAL A 296 5.76 18.43 9.53
N ARG A 297 5.17 17.25 9.58
CA ARG A 297 3.87 17.03 8.93
C ARG A 297 2.71 17.64 9.71
N GLN A 298 2.78 17.67 11.04
CA GLN A 298 1.76 18.25 11.92
C GLN A 298 2.42 19.14 12.98
N PRO A 299 2.69 20.43 12.66
CA PRO A 299 3.40 21.32 13.57
C PRO A 299 2.71 21.56 14.91
N ASP A 300 1.40 21.75 14.90
CA ASP A 300 0.57 21.97 16.11
C ASP A 300 0.57 20.73 17.01
N TYR A 301 0.51 19.52 16.44
CA TYR A 301 0.71 18.28 17.21
C TYR A 301 2.07 18.25 17.91
N LEU A 302 3.13 18.60 17.18
CA LEU A 302 4.48 18.54 17.72
C LEU A 302 4.69 19.55 18.86
N GLN A 303 4.08 20.73 18.75
CA GLN A 303 4.06 21.74 19.84
C GLN A 303 3.28 21.21 21.08
N ALA A 304 2.13 20.58 20.87
CA ALA A 304 1.36 19.99 21.96
C ALA A 304 2.12 18.83 22.63
N LEU A 305 2.84 18.02 21.84
CA LEU A 305 3.69 16.95 22.36
C LEU A 305 4.81 17.47 23.27
N ASP A 306 5.39 18.64 22.98
CA ASP A 306 6.41 19.27 23.83
C ASP A 306 5.89 19.53 25.25
N GLY A 307 4.65 20.02 25.36
CA GLY A 307 3.95 20.16 26.63
C GLY A 307 3.75 18.81 27.33
N GLN A 308 3.29 17.79 26.61
CA GLN A 308 3.09 16.45 27.16
C GLN A 308 4.41 15.81 27.67
N LEU A 309 5.52 16.05 27.00
CA LEU A 309 6.83 15.54 27.41
C LEU A 309 7.31 16.15 28.75
N THR A 310 6.91 17.40 29.03
CA THR A 310 7.26 18.11 30.28
C THR A 310 6.29 17.84 31.41
N GLU A 311 4.99 17.71 31.14
CA GLU A 311 3.94 17.56 32.15
C GLU A 311 3.76 16.11 32.62
N THR A 312 3.88 15.15 31.70
CA THR A 312 3.69 13.72 32.01
C THR A 312 4.82 13.20 32.90
N PRO A 313 4.53 12.45 33.97
CA PRO A 313 5.55 11.82 34.82
C PRO A 313 6.49 10.94 34.02
N LEU A 314 7.80 10.98 34.35
CA LEU A 314 8.81 10.15 33.66
C LEU A 314 8.50 8.65 33.76
N ASP A 315 7.93 8.21 34.87
CA ASP A 315 7.57 6.79 35.03
C ASP A 315 6.44 6.37 34.08
N THR A 316 5.50 7.25 33.77
CA THR A 316 4.47 7.00 32.73
C THR A 316 5.13 6.82 31.35
N TRP A 317 6.10 7.67 31.00
CA TRP A 317 6.87 7.50 29.74
C TRP A 317 7.65 6.18 29.72
N LYS A 318 8.24 5.76 30.83
CA LYS A 318 8.91 4.46 30.92
C LYS A 318 7.92 3.31 30.71
N GLN A 319 6.75 3.34 31.35
CA GLN A 319 5.73 2.30 31.18
C GLN A 319 5.17 2.26 29.75
N TYR A 320 4.93 3.43 29.17
CA TYR A 320 4.55 3.54 27.74
C TYR A 320 5.59 2.89 26.82
N MET A 321 6.86 3.25 26.95
CA MET A 321 7.92 2.67 26.11
C MET A 321 8.10 1.15 26.35
N ARG A 322 7.95 0.69 27.60
CA ARG A 322 7.96 -0.75 27.93
C ARG A 322 6.83 -1.47 27.22
N PHE A 323 5.61 -0.93 27.29
CA PHE A 323 4.45 -1.51 26.62
C PHE A 323 4.66 -1.54 25.10
N LYS A 324 5.06 -0.43 24.48
CA LYS A 324 5.32 -0.38 23.03
C LYS A 324 6.41 -1.36 22.58
N LEU A 325 7.44 -1.54 23.36
CA LEU A 325 8.48 -2.56 23.10
C LEU A 325 7.91 -3.98 23.17
N LEU A 326 7.13 -4.29 24.19
CA LEU A 326 6.48 -5.61 24.33
C LEU A 326 5.52 -5.89 23.19
N ASP A 327 4.67 -4.93 22.85
CA ASP A 327 3.72 -5.02 21.75
C ASP A 327 4.41 -5.26 20.40
N SER A 328 5.51 -4.53 20.12
CA SER A 328 6.28 -4.68 18.86
C SER A 328 6.92 -6.06 18.69
N TYR A 329 7.24 -6.74 19.78
CA TYR A 329 7.95 -8.03 19.75
C TYR A 329 7.13 -9.21 20.28
N ALA A 330 5.85 -9.03 20.62
CA ALA A 330 5.01 -10.06 21.20
C ALA A 330 5.01 -11.37 20.38
N SER A 331 4.98 -11.28 19.06
CA SER A 331 4.94 -12.42 18.13
C SER A 331 6.16 -13.35 18.18
N VAL A 332 7.29 -12.88 18.73
CA VAL A 332 8.55 -13.62 18.90
C VAL A 332 8.91 -13.88 20.37
N LEU A 333 7.97 -13.65 21.29
CA LEU A 333 8.06 -13.98 22.71
C LEU A 333 7.28 -15.26 23.03
N SER A 334 7.24 -15.66 24.32
CA SER A 334 6.49 -16.82 24.78
C SER A 334 4.98 -16.66 24.58
N ARG A 335 4.30 -17.79 24.55
CA ARG A 335 2.88 -17.93 24.20
C ARG A 335 1.95 -16.95 24.93
N PRO A 336 2.10 -16.64 26.25
CA PRO A 336 1.21 -15.67 26.90
C PRO A 336 1.21 -14.28 26.27
N PHE A 337 2.36 -13.81 25.74
CA PHE A 337 2.44 -12.53 25.05
C PHE A 337 1.73 -12.58 23.68
N VAL A 338 1.90 -13.66 22.96
CA VAL A 338 1.23 -13.91 21.67
C VAL A 338 -0.28 -13.95 21.84
N GLU A 339 -0.76 -14.72 22.85
CA GLU A 339 -2.19 -14.85 23.15
C GLU A 339 -2.81 -13.50 23.57
N ALA A 340 -2.12 -12.73 24.40
CA ALA A 340 -2.60 -11.41 24.79
C ALA A 340 -2.71 -10.46 23.58
N GLN A 341 -1.72 -10.48 22.67
CA GLN A 341 -1.74 -9.67 21.46
C GLN A 341 -2.87 -10.13 20.53
N PHE A 342 -3.06 -11.42 20.34
CA PHE A 342 -4.12 -11.98 19.49
C PHE A 342 -5.52 -11.64 20.03
N ALA A 343 -5.75 -11.79 21.35
CA ALA A 343 -7.03 -11.46 21.96
C ALA A 343 -7.46 -10.01 21.70
N PHE A 344 -6.53 -9.07 21.71
CA PHE A 344 -6.86 -7.67 21.42
C PHE A 344 -6.81 -7.36 19.91
N ARG A 345 -5.67 -7.58 19.24
CA ARG A 345 -5.48 -7.14 17.85
C ARG A 345 -6.18 -8.03 16.83
N GLY A 346 -6.30 -9.32 17.13
CA GLY A 346 -6.97 -10.29 16.26
C GLY A 346 -8.47 -10.38 16.55
N GLN A 347 -8.84 -10.74 17.77
CA GLN A 347 -10.24 -10.99 18.10
C GLN A 347 -11.05 -9.70 18.26
N GLU A 348 -10.66 -8.79 19.16
CA GLU A 348 -11.44 -7.56 19.43
C GLU A 348 -11.47 -6.61 18.23
N LEU A 349 -10.32 -6.34 17.59
CA LEU A 349 -10.26 -5.35 16.50
C LEU A 349 -10.67 -5.88 15.12
N GLN A 350 -10.49 -7.18 14.85
CA GLN A 350 -10.68 -7.74 13.51
C GLN A 350 -11.66 -8.91 13.45
N GLY A 351 -12.19 -9.37 14.59
CA GLY A 351 -13.15 -10.47 14.66
C GLY A 351 -12.57 -11.83 14.32
N LEU A 352 -11.24 -12.02 14.37
CA LEU A 352 -10.64 -13.32 14.12
C LEU A 352 -11.06 -14.34 15.18
N GLU A 353 -11.41 -15.54 14.76
CA GLU A 353 -11.79 -16.64 15.68
C GLU A 353 -10.55 -17.41 16.14
N GLU A 354 -9.57 -17.59 15.27
CA GLU A 354 -8.34 -18.33 15.53
C GLU A 354 -7.10 -17.53 15.12
N GLU A 355 -6.00 -17.74 15.83
CA GLU A 355 -4.72 -17.22 15.44
C GLU A 355 -4.22 -17.91 14.17
N ARG A 356 -3.65 -17.15 13.25
CA ARG A 356 -3.05 -17.71 12.02
C ARG A 356 -2.05 -18.83 12.37
N PRO A 357 -2.06 -19.95 11.64
CA PRO A 357 -1.09 -21.03 11.82
C PRO A 357 0.34 -20.51 11.92
N ARG A 358 1.14 -21.12 12.82
CA ARG A 358 2.49 -20.63 13.08
C ARG A 358 3.37 -20.58 11.83
N TRP A 359 3.22 -21.53 10.92
CA TRP A 359 3.97 -21.51 9.67
C TRP A 359 3.63 -20.28 8.80
N LYS A 360 2.36 -19.87 8.70
CA LYS A 360 1.93 -18.65 8.01
C LYS A 360 2.56 -17.41 8.63
N ARG A 361 2.56 -17.34 9.96
CA ARG A 361 3.24 -16.26 10.69
C ARG A 361 4.75 -16.27 10.48
N GLY A 362 5.35 -17.46 10.39
CA GLY A 362 6.77 -17.64 10.09
C GLY A 362 7.14 -17.16 8.68
N VAL A 363 6.34 -17.53 7.68
CA VAL A 363 6.47 -17.03 6.30
C VAL A 363 6.35 -15.51 6.27
N GLY A 364 5.33 -14.93 6.93
CA GLY A 364 5.17 -13.48 7.04
C GLY A 364 6.36 -12.79 7.71
N ALA A 365 6.93 -13.39 8.75
CA ALA A 365 8.12 -12.85 9.43
C ALA A 365 9.36 -12.85 8.52
N VAL A 366 9.56 -13.90 7.71
CA VAL A 366 10.64 -13.94 6.70
C VAL A 366 10.42 -12.87 5.63
N GLN A 367 9.19 -12.73 5.12
CA GLN A 367 8.84 -11.70 4.14
C GLN A 367 9.09 -10.28 4.67
N GLY A 368 8.69 -9.99 5.89
CA GLY A 368 8.93 -8.70 6.53
C GLY A 368 10.42 -8.36 6.70
N ALA A 369 11.26 -9.39 6.94
CA ALA A 369 12.70 -9.21 7.13
C ALA A 369 13.49 -9.19 5.80
N MET A 370 13.12 -10.03 4.83
CA MET A 370 13.91 -10.33 3.63
C MET A 370 13.02 -10.50 2.38
N GLY A 371 12.01 -9.64 2.23
CA GLY A 371 10.96 -9.81 1.21
C GLY A 371 11.48 -9.88 -0.21
N GLU A 372 12.42 -9.02 -0.62
CA GLU A 372 12.98 -9.10 -1.98
C GLU A 372 13.89 -10.33 -2.18
N MET A 373 14.55 -10.82 -1.13
CA MET A 373 15.37 -12.04 -1.22
C MET A 373 14.51 -13.27 -1.55
N VAL A 374 13.38 -13.44 -0.84
CA VAL A 374 12.43 -14.53 -1.16
C VAL A 374 11.64 -14.23 -2.43
N GLY A 375 11.39 -12.95 -2.73
CA GLY A 375 10.77 -12.50 -3.98
C GLY A 375 11.57 -12.90 -5.23
N LYS A 376 12.90 -12.82 -5.17
CA LYS A 376 13.79 -13.31 -6.22
C LYS A 376 13.56 -14.80 -6.47
N MET A 377 13.54 -15.62 -5.42
CA MET A 377 13.31 -17.06 -5.52
C MET A 377 11.89 -17.37 -6.04
N TYR A 378 10.91 -16.52 -5.69
CA TYR A 378 9.52 -16.64 -6.14
C TYR A 378 9.39 -16.42 -7.65
N VAL A 379 9.94 -15.33 -8.18
CA VAL A 379 9.79 -15.01 -9.62
C VAL A 379 10.52 -16.00 -10.52
N GLU A 380 11.64 -16.57 -10.07
CA GLU A 380 12.36 -17.63 -10.78
C GLU A 380 11.50 -18.87 -11.06
N ARG A 381 10.42 -19.08 -10.27
CA ARG A 381 9.54 -20.25 -10.34
C ARG A 381 8.13 -19.94 -10.89
N HIS A 382 7.62 -18.73 -10.65
CA HIS A 382 6.18 -18.41 -10.78
C HIS A 382 5.87 -17.26 -11.73
N PHE A 383 6.86 -16.66 -12.40
CA PHE A 383 6.61 -15.55 -13.31
C PHE A 383 7.39 -15.71 -14.62
N THR A 384 6.68 -15.58 -15.77
CA THR A 384 7.27 -15.80 -17.08
C THR A 384 7.50 -14.50 -17.84
N PRO A 385 8.50 -14.46 -18.75
CA PRO A 385 8.73 -13.31 -19.63
C PRO A 385 7.53 -13.00 -20.53
N GLU A 386 6.76 -14.02 -20.94
CA GLU A 386 5.58 -13.88 -21.80
C GLU A 386 4.46 -13.13 -21.06
N ALA A 387 4.22 -13.45 -19.79
CA ALA A 387 3.27 -12.74 -18.95
C ALA A 387 3.66 -11.25 -18.78
N ARG A 388 4.96 -10.98 -18.58
CA ARG A 388 5.49 -9.60 -18.52
C ARG A 388 5.23 -8.84 -19.81
N ALA A 389 5.53 -9.46 -20.96
CA ALA A 389 5.36 -8.82 -22.27
C ALA A 389 3.89 -8.51 -22.57
N ARG A 390 2.98 -9.47 -22.28
CA ARG A 390 1.53 -9.24 -22.49
C ARG A 390 0.97 -8.16 -21.58
N MET A 391 1.40 -8.14 -20.33
CA MET A 391 1.04 -7.09 -19.38
C MET A 391 1.53 -5.70 -19.84
N GLN A 392 2.76 -5.60 -20.39
CA GLN A 392 3.28 -4.36 -20.96
C GLN A 392 2.38 -3.86 -22.07
N GLY A 393 1.94 -4.74 -22.98
CA GLY A 393 1.00 -4.37 -24.06
C GLY A 393 -0.34 -3.83 -23.54
N LEU A 394 -0.87 -4.38 -22.44
CA LEU A 394 -2.07 -3.84 -21.80
C LEU A 394 -1.83 -2.43 -21.25
N VAL A 395 -0.70 -2.24 -20.52
CA VAL A 395 -0.34 -0.92 -19.97
C VAL A 395 -0.20 0.12 -21.09
N ASP A 396 0.49 -0.22 -22.17
CA ASP A 396 0.70 0.68 -23.31
C ASP A 396 -0.65 1.10 -23.94
N ASN A 397 -1.57 0.14 -24.11
CA ASN A 397 -2.92 0.43 -24.64
C ASN A 397 -3.73 1.34 -23.70
N LEU A 398 -3.65 1.12 -22.37
CA LEU A 398 -4.34 1.97 -21.42
C LEU A 398 -3.74 3.40 -21.36
N LEU A 399 -2.42 3.54 -21.46
CA LEU A 399 -1.78 4.85 -21.54
C LEU A 399 -2.21 5.62 -22.81
N VAL A 400 -2.38 4.92 -23.95
CA VAL A 400 -2.92 5.52 -25.18
C VAL A 400 -4.37 5.96 -24.97
N ALA A 401 -5.22 5.10 -24.39
CA ALA A 401 -6.62 5.44 -24.12
C ALA A 401 -6.74 6.61 -23.13
N PHE A 402 -5.92 6.63 -22.08
CA PHE A 402 -5.91 7.73 -21.09
C PHE A 402 -5.52 9.06 -21.74
N ARG A 403 -4.52 9.04 -22.65
CA ARG A 403 -4.09 10.21 -23.43
C ARG A 403 -5.24 10.79 -24.24
N GLN A 404 -5.96 9.93 -24.97
CA GLN A 404 -7.12 10.33 -25.76
C GLN A 404 -8.26 10.85 -24.87
N GLY A 405 -8.50 10.18 -23.75
CA GLY A 405 -9.48 10.64 -22.76
C GLY A 405 -9.23 12.06 -22.28
N ILE A 406 -7.94 12.42 -21.96
CA ILE A 406 -7.58 13.80 -21.59
C ILE A 406 -7.92 14.77 -22.71
N ASP A 407 -7.62 14.44 -23.97
CA ASP A 407 -7.90 15.33 -25.11
C ASP A 407 -9.41 15.57 -25.30
N GLU A 408 -10.24 14.58 -25.00
CA GLU A 408 -11.69 14.64 -25.13
C GLU A 408 -12.42 15.30 -23.95
N LEU A 409 -11.74 15.63 -22.84
CA LEU A 409 -12.39 16.27 -21.69
C LEU A 409 -12.91 17.68 -22.05
N GLU A 410 -14.23 17.87 -21.95
CA GLU A 410 -14.87 19.15 -22.24
C GLU A 410 -14.69 20.19 -21.12
N TRP A 411 -14.53 19.73 -19.88
CA TRP A 411 -14.45 20.60 -18.70
C TRP A 411 -13.03 21.16 -18.44
N MET A 412 -12.00 20.62 -19.08
CA MET A 412 -10.60 20.97 -18.88
C MET A 412 -10.10 21.90 -20.00
N SER A 413 -9.46 22.98 -19.63
CA SER A 413 -8.86 23.95 -20.56
C SER A 413 -7.69 23.35 -21.35
N PRO A 414 -7.36 23.92 -22.53
CA PRO A 414 -6.18 23.48 -23.29
C PRO A 414 -4.88 23.57 -22.50
N GLU A 415 -4.74 24.58 -21.64
CA GLU A 415 -3.54 24.82 -20.81
C GLU A 415 -3.35 23.65 -19.83
N THR A 416 -4.38 23.27 -19.08
CA THR A 416 -4.33 22.16 -18.13
C THR A 416 -4.16 20.81 -18.84
N LYS A 417 -4.76 20.62 -20.03
CA LYS A 417 -4.55 19.42 -20.85
C LYS A 417 -3.08 19.24 -21.24
N VAL A 418 -2.37 20.30 -21.59
CA VAL A 418 -0.93 20.24 -21.92
C VAL A 418 -0.11 19.74 -20.73
N GLU A 419 -0.37 20.23 -19.52
CA GLU A 419 0.29 19.76 -18.29
C GLU A 419 -0.05 18.30 -17.97
N ALA A 420 -1.32 17.91 -18.08
CA ALA A 420 -1.77 16.54 -17.87
C ALA A 420 -1.11 15.57 -18.86
N GLN A 421 -1.03 15.94 -20.14
CA GLN A 421 -0.35 15.17 -21.18
C GLN A 421 1.15 15.05 -20.93
N ALA A 422 1.80 16.15 -20.51
CA ALA A 422 3.22 16.15 -20.16
C ALA A 422 3.50 15.20 -18.98
N LYS A 423 2.65 15.22 -17.95
CA LYS A 423 2.75 14.31 -16.81
C LYS A 423 2.55 12.86 -17.23
N LEU A 424 1.53 12.55 -18.03
CA LEU A 424 1.27 11.20 -18.51
C LEU A 424 2.45 10.66 -19.35
N ALA A 425 3.09 11.52 -20.14
CA ALA A 425 4.23 11.14 -20.98
C ALA A 425 5.49 10.73 -20.18
N THR A 426 5.57 11.10 -18.89
CA THR A 426 6.69 10.78 -18.01
C THR A 426 6.40 9.62 -17.04
N PHE A 427 5.25 8.94 -17.19
CA PHE A 427 4.94 7.77 -16.38
C PHE A 427 5.98 6.67 -16.58
N ASN A 428 6.55 6.21 -15.47
CA ASN A 428 7.40 5.03 -15.46
C ASN A 428 6.56 3.79 -15.13
N THR A 429 6.77 2.70 -15.86
CA THR A 429 6.03 1.44 -15.66
C THR A 429 6.97 0.35 -15.19
N LYS A 430 6.60 -0.31 -14.09
CA LYS A 430 7.35 -1.43 -13.50
C LYS A 430 6.45 -2.67 -13.41
N ILE A 431 6.86 -3.78 -14.03
CA ILE A 431 6.07 -5.01 -14.15
C ILE A 431 6.86 -6.22 -13.66
N GLY A 432 6.25 -7.00 -12.77
CA GLY A 432 6.74 -8.28 -12.29
C GLY A 432 7.71 -8.17 -11.13
N TYR A 433 8.92 -7.71 -11.40
CA TYR A 433 10.00 -7.68 -10.40
C TYR A 433 11.07 -6.64 -10.75
N PRO A 434 11.90 -6.19 -9.75
CA PRO A 434 12.94 -5.20 -9.97
C PRO A 434 14.13 -5.78 -10.76
N ASP A 435 14.71 -5.00 -11.65
CA ASP A 435 15.92 -5.39 -12.39
C ASP A 435 17.14 -5.47 -11.48
N ARG A 436 17.16 -4.74 -10.38
CA ARG A 436 18.20 -4.74 -9.35
C ARG A 436 17.63 -5.11 -7.99
N TRP A 437 18.10 -6.24 -7.45
CA TRP A 437 17.67 -6.75 -6.15
C TRP A 437 18.35 -6.02 -4.98
N ARG A 438 17.63 -5.90 -3.87
CA ARG A 438 18.14 -5.34 -2.63
C ARG A 438 19.29 -6.16 -2.07
N ASP A 439 20.38 -5.49 -1.68
CA ASP A 439 21.51 -6.12 -1.01
C ASP A 439 21.20 -6.36 0.49
N TYR A 440 21.20 -7.63 0.88
CA TYR A 440 21.04 -8.09 2.26
C TYR A 440 22.35 -8.59 2.88
N SER A 441 23.52 -8.36 2.25
CA SER A 441 24.82 -8.88 2.70
C SER A 441 25.12 -8.55 4.16
N VAL A 442 24.79 -7.34 4.60
CA VAL A 442 25.03 -6.86 5.99
C VAL A 442 24.03 -7.38 7.01
N LEU A 443 22.87 -7.90 6.58
CA LEU A 443 21.88 -8.48 7.48
C LEU A 443 22.39 -9.80 8.04
N GLN A 444 22.56 -9.86 9.36
CA GLN A 444 22.99 -11.07 10.06
C GLN A 444 21.79 -11.83 10.63
N VAL A 445 21.65 -13.07 10.25
CA VAL A 445 20.69 -14.01 10.81
C VAL A 445 21.44 -15.07 11.63
N ARG A 446 20.96 -15.35 12.84
CA ARG A 446 21.53 -16.32 13.78
C ARG A 446 20.50 -17.42 14.08
N ALA A 447 20.92 -18.66 13.93
CA ALA A 447 20.08 -19.81 14.25
C ALA A 447 19.64 -19.80 15.73
N GLY A 448 18.35 -20.07 15.98
CA GLY A 448 17.76 -20.14 17.30
C GLY A 448 17.59 -18.80 18.04
N ASP A 449 17.67 -17.66 17.35
CA ASP A 449 17.56 -16.31 17.92
C ASP A 449 16.40 -15.52 17.30
N ALA A 450 15.16 -15.98 17.50
CA ALA A 450 13.97 -15.39 16.87
C ALA A 450 13.84 -13.87 17.13
N ALA A 451 13.84 -13.45 18.39
CA ALA A 451 13.70 -12.04 18.76
C ALA A 451 14.92 -11.19 18.31
N GLY A 452 16.13 -11.72 18.46
CA GLY A 452 17.33 -11.02 17.98
C GLY A 452 17.37 -10.89 16.45
N ASN A 453 16.87 -11.88 15.70
CA ASN A 453 16.75 -11.81 14.25
C ASN A 453 15.73 -10.74 13.85
N ALA A 454 14.57 -10.66 14.51
CA ALA A 454 13.58 -9.62 14.29
C ALA A 454 14.17 -8.21 14.56
N MET A 455 14.89 -8.04 15.67
CA MET A 455 15.55 -6.77 15.99
C MET A 455 16.58 -6.37 14.92
N ARG A 456 17.42 -7.30 14.46
CA ARG A 456 18.43 -7.03 13.42
C ARG A 456 17.79 -6.71 12.07
N ALA A 457 16.66 -7.37 11.74
CA ALA A 457 15.90 -7.06 10.54
C ALA A 457 15.32 -5.63 10.59
N ASN A 458 14.69 -5.25 11.70
CA ASN A 458 14.16 -3.89 11.90
C ASN A 458 15.30 -2.85 11.84
N GLN A 459 16.43 -3.11 12.49
CA GLN A 459 17.60 -2.23 12.41
C GLN A 459 18.15 -2.10 10.99
N PHE A 460 18.19 -3.18 10.24
CA PHE A 460 18.63 -3.19 8.83
C PHE A 460 17.72 -2.31 7.97
N VAL A 461 16.39 -2.49 8.06
CA VAL A 461 15.41 -1.70 7.30
C VAL A 461 15.51 -0.22 7.68
N TYR A 462 15.55 0.09 8.97
CA TYR A 462 15.67 1.46 9.46
C TYR A 462 16.99 2.12 9.03
N GLN A 463 18.10 1.42 9.17
CA GLN A 463 19.43 1.94 8.82
C GLN A 463 19.53 2.22 7.31
N ARG A 464 18.98 1.31 6.46
CA ARG A 464 18.90 1.52 5.02
C ARG A 464 18.07 2.76 4.67
N MET A 465 16.95 2.97 5.35
CA MET A 465 16.11 4.16 5.17
C MET A 465 16.89 5.45 5.48
N VAL A 466 17.59 5.51 6.62
CA VAL A 466 18.34 6.71 7.03
C VAL A 466 19.56 6.96 6.13
N GLN A 467 20.21 5.91 5.64
CA GLN A 467 21.38 6.02 4.74
C GLN A 467 21.04 6.67 3.38
N ARG A 468 19.78 6.84 3.03
CA ARG A 468 19.35 7.58 1.83
C ARG A 468 19.61 9.10 1.94
N LEU A 469 19.71 9.66 3.15
CA LEU A 469 20.02 11.08 3.34
C LEU A 469 21.32 11.45 2.61
N GLY A 470 21.23 12.48 1.76
CA GLY A 470 22.37 12.95 0.97
C GLY A 470 22.73 12.06 -0.23
N GLN A 471 21.95 11.01 -0.50
CA GLN A 471 22.10 10.20 -1.71
C GLN A 471 21.12 10.66 -2.80
N PRO A 472 21.45 10.42 -4.09
CA PRO A 472 20.48 10.59 -5.16
C PRO A 472 19.32 9.61 -5.00
N VAL A 473 18.15 9.98 -5.50
CA VAL A 473 16.98 9.10 -5.47
C VAL A 473 17.19 7.88 -6.36
N ASP A 474 16.98 6.71 -5.80
CA ASP A 474 17.03 5.44 -6.51
C ASP A 474 15.67 5.18 -7.18
N ARG A 475 15.57 5.50 -8.47
CA ARG A 475 14.34 5.32 -9.26
C ARG A 475 14.06 3.85 -9.63
N ASP A 476 15.02 2.94 -9.45
CA ASP A 476 14.83 1.50 -9.71
C ASP A 476 14.23 0.76 -8.50
N GLU A 477 14.18 1.42 -7.34
CA GLU A 477 13.66 0.81 -6.12
C GLU A 477 12.13 0.56 -6.21
N TRP A 478 11.70 -0.58 -5.69
CA TRP A 478 10.29 -0.95 -5.60
C TRP A 478 9.75 -0.77 -4.17
N GLY A 479 8.52 -0.25 -4.06
CA GLY A 479 7.82 -0.13 -2.78
C GLY A 479 7.18 -1.44 -2.31
N MET A 480 6.88 -2.35 -3.25
CA MET A 480 6.31 -3.68 -2.96
C MET A 480 7.23 -4.78 -3.46
N THR A 481 7.14 -5.95 -2.84
CA THR A 481 7.87 -7.14 -3.27
C THR A 481 7.14 -7.88 -4.38
N PRO A 482 7.82 -8.65 -5.25
CA PRO A 482 7.20 -9.35 -6.38
C PRO A 482 6.06 -10.32 -5.99
N GLN A 483 6.12 -10.91 -4.81
CA GLN A 483 5.11 -11.83 -4.29
C GLN A 483 3.91 -11.13 -3.61
N THR A 484 3.83 -9.81 -3.68
CA THR A 484 2.69 -9.04 -3.15
C THR A 484 1.55 -9.04 -4.16
N VAL A 485 0.35 -9.45 -3.71
CA VAL A 485 -0.89 -9.37 -4.52
C VAL A 485 -1.48 -7.97 -4.35
N ASN A 486 -0.94 -7.02 -5.07
CA ASN A 486 -1.39 -5.64 -5.14
C ASN A 486 -0.68 -4.91 -6.29
N ALA A 487 -1.02 -3.62 -6.48
CA ALA A 487 -0.34 -2.67 -7.35
C ALA A 487 -0.23 -1.32 -6.63
N TYR A 488 0.49 -0.36 -7.18
CA TYR A 488 0.53 1.00 -6.64
C TYR A 488 1.01 2.03 -7.64
N TYR A 489 0.56 3.28 -7.44
CA TYR A 489 1.15 4.48 -8.02
C TYR A 489 2.02 5.21 -6.99
N SER A 490 3.16 5.74 -7.42
CA SER A 490 4.03 6.59 -6.62
C SER A 490 4.09 8.00 -7.20
N SER A 491 3.53 8.98 -6.49
CA SER A 491 3.47 10.36 -6.97
C SER A 491 4.84 11.05 -7.09
N THR A 492 5.79 10.73 -6.20
CA THR A 492 7.15 11.30 -6.24
C THR A 492 8.06 10.64 -7.27
N MET A 493 7.74 9.41 -7.67
CA MET A 493 8.43 8.70 -8.76
C MET A 493 7.72 8.87 -10.11
N ASN A 494 6.46 9.30 -10.09
CA ASN A 494 5.53 9.28 -11.22
C ASN A 494 5.52 7.92 -11.92
N GLU A 495 5.28 6.85 -11.14
CA GLU A 495 5.37 5.47 -11.60
C GLU A 495 4.19 4.62 -11.16
N ILE A 496 3.84 3.64 -12.01
CA ILE A 496 2.88 2.57 -11.73
C ILE A 496 3.62 1.23 -11.63
N VAL A 497 3.28 0.43 -10.64
CA VAL A 497 4.02 -0.80 -10.33
C VAL A 497 3.07 -1.97 -10.13
N PHE A 498 3.34 -3.08 -10.84
CA PHE A 498 2.54 -4.29 -10.83
C PHE A 498 3.42 -5.49 -10.45
N PRO A 499 3.45 -5.92 -9.18
CA PRO A 499 4.17 -7.10 -8.74
C PRO A 499 3.72 -8.39 -9.43
N ALA A 500 4.62 -9.36 -9.56
CA ALA A 500 4.36 -10.62 -10.26
C ALA A 500 3.14 -11.38 -9.73
N ALA A 501 2.90 -11.35 -8.41
CA ALA A 501 1.85 -12.15 -7.79
C ALA A 501 0.42 -11.73 -8.15
N ILE A 502 0.15 -10.45 -8.51
CA ILE A 502 -1.18 -10.03 -8.96
C ILE A 502 -1.46 -10.45 -10.42
N LEU A 503 -0.39 -10.75 -11.20
CA LEU A 503 -0.48 -11.08 -12.61
C LEU A 503 -0.85 -12.55 -12.84
N GLN A 504 -1.92 -12.99 -12.20
CA GLN A 504 -2.45 -14.35 -12.22
C GLN A 504 -4.00 -14.33 -12.19
N PRO A 505 -4.67 -15.42 -12.63
CA PRO A 505 -6.13 -15.50 -12.55
C PRO A 505 -6.65 -15.30 -11.12
N PRO A 506 -7.77 -14.57 -10.95
CA PRO A 506 -8.65 -14.03 -12.01
C PRO A 506 -8.31 -12.59 -12.44
N PHE A 507 -7.24 -11.97 -11.93
CA PHE A 507 -6.85 -10.60 -12.35
C PHE A 507 -6.28 -10.58 -13.75
N PHE A 508 -5.34 -11.47 -14.04
CA PHE A 508 -4.71 -11.61 -15.35
C PHE A 508 -4.66 -13.09 -15.75
N ASN A 509 -5.32 -13.43 -16.84
CA ASN A 509 -5.37 -14.80 -17.35
C ASN A 509 -4.89 -14.84 -18.81
N MET A 510 -3.75 -15.51 -19.03
CA MET A 510 -3.15 -15.66 -20.36
C MET A 510 -4.03 -16.41 -21.35
N ASP A 511 -4.93 -17.25 -20.86
CA ASP A 511 -5.80 -18.11 -21.66
C ASP A 511 -7.24 -17.55 -21.84
N ALA A 512 -7.57 -16.46 -21.11
CA ALA A 512 -8.89 -15.86 -21.15
C ALA A 512 -9.05 -14.85 -22.30
N ASP A 513 -10.32 -14.56 -22.65
CA ASP A 513 -10.70 -13.50 -23.56
C ASP A 513 -10.22 -12.12 -23.07
N ASP A 514 -9.77 -11.28 -23.99
CA ASP A 514 -9.24 -9.96 -23.65
C ASP A 514 -10.26 -9.06 -22.96
N ALA A 515 -11.58 -9.18 -23.26
CA ALA A 515 -12.61 -8.42 -22.55
C ALA A 515 -12.49 -8.60 -21.03
N VAL A 516 -12.29 -9.83 -20.55
CA VAL A 516 -12.15 -10.12 -19.12
C VAL A 516 -10.84 -9.57 -18.56
N ASN A 517 -9.72 -9.69 -19.30
CA ASN A 517 -8.44 -9.13 -18.88
C ASN A 517 -8.47 -7.60 -18.80
N TYR A 518 -9.10 -6.92 -19.77
CA TYR A 518 -9.28 -5.47 -19.69
C TYR A 518 -10.23 -5.06 -18.56
N GLY A 519 -11.30 -5.81 -18.29
CA GLY A 519 -12.21 -5.55 -17.18
C GLY A 519 -11.56 -5.79 -15.82
N ALA A 520 -10.70 -6.81 -15.70
CA ALA A 520 -10.02 -7.19 -14.47
C ALA A 520 -8.71 -6.40 -14.27
N ILE A 521 -7.57 -6.94 -14.78
CA ILE A 521 -6.26 -6.29 -14.57
C ILE A 521 -6.19 -4.95 -15.31
N GLY A 522 -6.88 -4.79 -16.45
CA GLY A 522 -6.95 -3.50 -17.15
C GLY A 522 -7.62 -2.43 -16.28
N GLY A 523 -8.72 -2.77 -15.58
CA GLY A 523 -9.32 -1.89 -14.59
C GLY A 523 -8.36 -1.50 -13.46
N VAL A 524 -7.51 -2.43 -12.98
CA VAL A 524 -6.46 -2.15 -11.99
C VAL A 524 -5.36 -1.27 -12.59
N ILE A 525 -4.91 -1.52 -13.82
CA ILE A 525 -3.92 -0.66 -14.48
C ILE A 525 -4.45 0.77 -14.60
N GLY A 526 -5.70 0.91 -15.09
CA GLY A 526 -6.36 2.21 -15.21
C GLY A 526 -6.49 2.92 -13.86
N HIS A 527 -6.80 2.17 -12.78
CA HIS A 527 -6.85 2.66 -11.41
C HIS A 527 -5.49 3.26 -10.99
N GLU A 528 -4.39 2.55 -11.20
CA GLU A 528 -3.04 3.05 -10.85
C GLU A 528 -2.64 4.26 -11.70
N ILE A 529 -2.96 4.29 -13.00
CA ILE A 529 -2.74 5.48 -13.84
C ILE A 529 -3.56 6.66 -13.31
N SER A 530 -4.82 6.42 -12.93
CA SER A 530 -5.73 7.45 -12.42
C SER A 530 -5.27 8.06 -11.10
N HIS A 531 -4.52 7.32 -10.27
CA HIS A 531 -3.88 7.89 -9.08
C HIS A 531 -2.89 9.02 -9.39
N GLY A 532 -2.34 9.08 -10.59
CA GLY A 532 -1.56 10.23 -11.05
C GLY A 532 -2.39 11.51 -11.17
N PHE A 533 -3.71 11.38 -11.26
CA PHE A 533 -4.66 12.45 -11.57
C PHE A 533 -5.85 12.50 -10.59
N ASP A 534 -5.79 11.77 -9.48
CA ASP A 534 -6.79 11.84 -8.42
C ASP A 534 -6.64 13.12 -7.56
N ASP A 535 -7.39 13.24 -6.46
CA ASP A 535 -7.35 14.39 -5.56
C ASP A 535 -5.97 14.62 -4.91
N GLN A 536 -5.10 13.61 -4.90
CA GLN A 536 -3.74 13.67 -4.36
C GLN A 536 -2.69 13.76 -5.48
N GLY A 537 -2.80 12.88 -6.49
CA GLY A 537 -1.85 12.83 -7.59
C GLY A 537 -1.89 14.08 -8.46
N SER A 538 -3.06 14.68 -8.65
CA SER A 538 -3.23 15.95 -9.37
C SER A 538 -2.42 17.12 -8.78
N ARG A 539 -1.93 16.97 -7.55
CA ARG A 539 -1.05 17.96 -6.89
C ARG A 539 0.44 17.80 -7.23
N SER A 540 0.83 16.82 -8.01
CA SER A 540 2.21 16.61 -8.43
C SER A 540 2.35 16.75 -9.94
N ASP A 541 3.50 17.29 -10.39
CA ASP A 541 3.88 17.31 -11.82
C ASP A 541 4.47 15.97 -12.28
N GLY A 542 4.89 15.90 -13.54
CA GLY A 542 5.48 14.71 -14.15
C GLY A 542 6.88 14.35 -13.62
N GLU A 543 7.55 15.25 -12.92
CA GLU A 543 8.83 15.00 -12.24
C GLU A 543 8.63 14.47 -10.81
N GLY A 544 7.39 14.51 -10.30
CA GLY A 544 7.00 14.06 -8.96
C GLY A 544 7.00 15.16 -7.91
N ASN A 545 7.20 16.42 -8.30
CA ASN A 545 7.20 17.55 -7.38
C ASN A 545 5.78 18.00 -7.05
N LEU A 546 5.53 18.32 -5.80
CA LEU A 546 4.29 18.97 -5.36
C LEU A 546 4.22 20.37 -5.99
N ARG A 547 3.36 20.53 -6.96
CA ARG A 547 3.17 21.73 -7.77
C ARG A 547 1.71 21.87 -8.18
N ASP A 548 1.15 23.06 -8.02
CA ASP A 548 -0.13 23.41 -8.62
C ASP A 548 0.09 23.77 -10.10
N TRP A 549 -0.51 22.99 -11.00
CA TRP A 549 -0.42 23.15 -12.45
C TRP A 549 -1.80 23.35 -13.11
N TRP A 550 -2.81 23.55 -12.29
CA TRP A 550 -4.19 23.76 -12.72
C TRP A 550 -4.50 25.24 -12.95
N THR A 551 -5.39 25.55 -13.90
CA THR A 551 -6.06 26.83 -13.87
C THR A 551 -7.08 26.87 -12.72
N GLU A 552 -7.39 28.05 -12.18
CA GLU A 552 -8.39 28.17 -11.10
C GLU A 552 -9.76 27.61 -11.52
N GLN A 553 -10.14 27.82 -12.81
CA GLN A 553 -11.40 27.31 -13.36
C GLN A 553 -11.43 25.78 -13.41
N ASP A 554 -10.35 25.16 -13.88
CA ASP A 554 -10.26 23.69 -13.98
C ASP A 554 -10.18 23.05 -12.60
N ALA A 555 -9.45 23.65 -11.66
CA ALA A 555 -9.41 23.21 -10.27
C ALA A 555 -10.80 23.23 -9.64
N ALA A 556 -11.60 24.28 -9.88
CA ALA A 556 -12.98 24.37 -9.41
C ALA A 556 -13.89 23.32 -10.06
N ALA A 557 -13.75 23.10 -11.38
CA ALA A 557 -14.51 22.09 -12.12
C ALA A 557 -14.16 20.66 -11.67
N PHE A 558 -12.91 20.38 -11.37
CA PHE A 558 -12.46 19.12 -10.77
C PHE A 558 -13.05 18.93 -9.37
N GLN A 559 -12.97 19.98 -8.53
CA GLN A 559 -13.51 19.95 -7.16
C GLN A 559 -15.02 19.68 -7.13
N GLU A 560 -15.79 20.25 -8.06
CA GLU A 560 -17.23 19.98 -8.20
C GLU A 560 -17.48 18.48 -8.43
N ARG A 561 -16.81 17.87 -9.41
CA ARG A 561 -16.95 16.45 -9.77
C ARG A 561 -16.52 15.52 -8.66
N THR A 562 -15.40 15.83 -8.03
CA THR A 562 -14.88 15.03 -6.92
C THR A 562 -15.75 15.13 -5.67
N THR A 563 -16.40 16.29 -5.44
CA THR A 563 -17.40 16.47 -4.38
C THR A 563 -18.64 15.61 -4.66
N MET A 564 -19.15 15.61 -5.88
CA MET A 564 -20.29 14.76 -6.26
C MET A 564 -19.98 13.27 -6.02
N LEU A 565 -18.77 12.82 -6.35
CA LEU A 565 -18.35 11.45 -6.10
C LEU A 565 -18.21 11.15 -4.59
N ALA A 566 -17.61 12.04 -3.83
CA ALA A 566 -17.49 11.89 -2.38
C ALA A 566 -18.87 11.83 -1.69
N ASP A 567 -19.83 12.64 -2.12
CA ASP A 567 -21.19 12.66 -1.58
C ASP A 567 -21.95 11.38 -1.98
N GLN A 568 -21.78 10.88 -3.21
CA GLN A 568 -22.33 9.59 -3.64
C GLN A 568 -21.88 8.47 -2.67
N TYR A 569 -20.60 8.36 -2.42
CA TYR A 569 -20.08 7.29 -1.58
C TYR A 569 -20.40 7.46 -0.10
N SER A 570 -20.52 8.71 0.38
CA SER A 570 -20.94 9.01 1.75
C SER A 570 -22.38 8.57 2.06
N ALA A 571 -23.20 8.34 1.03
CA ALA A 571 -24.55 7.81 1.17
C ALA A 571 -24.58 6.27 1.38
N TYR A 572 -23.47 5.57 1.19
CA TYR A 572 -23.42 4.12 1.36
C TYR A 572 -23.12 3.72 2.83
N CYS A 573 -24.09 3.13 3.49
CA CYS A 573 -24.01 2.74 4.91
C CYS A 573 -24.19 1.22 5.06
N PRO A 574 -23.12 0.41 4.91
CA PRO A 574 -23.24 -1.04 4.96
C PRO A 574 -23.44 -1.61 6.38
N LEU A 575 -23.18 -0.83 7.42
CA LEU A 575 -23.47 -1.13 8.81
C LEU A 575 -24.38 -0.04 9.40
N GLU A 576 -25.23 -0.42 10.34
CA GLU A 576 -26.13 0.52 11.01
C GLU A 576 -25.35 1.66 11.67
N GLY A 577 -25.68 2.89 11.32
CA GLY A 577 -25.03 4.10 11.84
C GLY A 577 -23.60 4.32 11.36
N LEU A 578 -23.07 3.52 10.43
CA LEU A 578 -21.70 3.67 9.94
C LEU A 578 -21.64 3.62 8.41
N CYS A 579 -21.34 4.76 7.82
CA CYS A 579 -21.26 4.96 6.38
C CYS A 579 -19.80 5.06 5.90
N VAL A 580 -19.59 4.94 4.60
CA VAL A 580 -18.31 5.22 3.95
C VAL A 580 -17.95 6.70 4.17
N ASN A 581 -16.71 6.97 4.58
CA ASN A 581 -16.21 8.34 4.53
C ASN A 581 -15.74 8.66 3.10
N GLY A 582 -16.67 9.20 2.28
CA GLY A 582 -16.41 9.47 0.87
C GLY A 582 -15.25 10.43 0.61
N ARG A 583 -14.90 11.30 1.57
CA ARG A 583 -13.73 12.20 1.44
C ARG A 583 -12.41 11.49 1.72
N VAL A 584 -12.39 10.56 2.66
CA VAL A 584 -11.20 9.72 2.92
C VAL A 584 -10.98 8.74 1.77
N ALA A 585 -12.05 8.17 1.22
CA ALA A 585 -12.00 7.19 0.13
C ALA A 585 -11.95 7.83 -1.28
N LEU A 586 -11.88 9.16 -1.39
CA LEU A 586 -12.08 9.88 -2.65
C LEU A 586 -11.07 9.45 -3.72
N GLY A 587 -9.78 9.43 -3.43
CA GLY A 587 -8.74 9.05 -4.41
C GLY A 587 -8.95 7.63 -4.95
N GLU A 588 -9.29 6.68 -4.08
CA GLU A 588 -9.59 5.30 -4.46
C GLU A 588 -10.84 5.19 -5.34
N ASN A 589 -11.88 5.96 -5.03
CA ASN A 589 -13.11 5.98 -5.81
C ASN A 589 -12.91 6.66 -7.18
N ILE A 590 -12.04 7.68 -7.26
CA ILE A 590 -11.61 8.29 -8.54
C ILE A 590 -10.83 7.25 -9.34
N GLY A 591 -9.87 6.56 -8.70
CA GLY A 591 -9.08 5.51 -9.32
C GLY A 591 -9.95 4.42 -9.96
N ASP A 592 -10.94 3.92 -9.23
CA ASP A 592 -11.87 2.89 -9.73
C ASP A 592 -12.72 3.38 -10.89
N LEU A 593 -13.35 4.55 -10.75
CA LEU A 593 -14.26 5.08 -11.78
C LEU A 593 -13.50 5.43 -13.06
N SER A 594 -12.47 6.23 -12.96
CA SER A 594 -11.67 6.68 -14.09
C SER A 594 -10.90 5.51 -14.71
N GLY A 595 -10.34 4.64 -13.86
CA GLY A 595 -9.58 3.48 -14.29
C GLY A 595 -10.41 2.49 -15.10
N LEU A 596 -11.62 2.18 -14.64
CA LEU A 596 -12.49 1.27 -15.38
C LEU A 596 -13.02 1.91 -16.68
N THR A 597 -13.29 3.24 -16.67
CA THR A 597 -13.69 3.98 -17.88
C THR A 597 -12.59 3.92 -18.95
N VAL A 598 -11.36 4.21 -18.58
CA VAL A 598 -10.21 4.14 -19.51
C VAL A 598 -9.92 2.71 -19.96
N ALA A 599 -10.05 1.73 -19.07
CA ALA A 599 -9.90 0.31 -19.44
C ALA A 599 -10.94 -0.13 -20.46
N TYR A 600 -12.18 0.35 -20.35
CA TYR A 600 -13.22 0.08 -21.36
C TYR A 600 -12.88 0.72 -22.72
N GLN A 601 -12.41 1.96 -22.73
CA GLN A 601 -11.96 2.63 -23.95
C GLN A 601 -10.79 1.87 -24.59
N ALA A 602 -9.78 1.47 -23.81
CA ALA A 602 -8.65 0.68 -24.29
C ALA A 602 -9.11 -0.67 -24.88
N TYR A 603 -10.06 -1.34 -24.23
CA TYR A 603 -10.68 -2.56 -24.73
C TYR A 603 -11.36 -2.33 -26.10
N ARG A 604 -12.22 -1.31 -26.21
CA ARG A 604 -12.88 -1.00 -27.47
C ARG A 604 -11.90 -0.66 -28.59
N GLN A 605 -10.83 0.06 -28.27
CA GLN A 605 -9.76 0.38 -29.23
C GLN A 605 -9.01 -0.88 -29.69
N SER A 606 -8.76 -1.84 -28.79
CA SER A 606 -8.06 -3.09 -29.13
C SER A 606 -8.82 -3.96 -30.14
N LEU A 607 -10.14 -3.79 -30.23
CA LEU A 607 -10.97 -4.48 -31.21
C LEU A 607 -10.80 -3.95 -32.64
N ASN A 608 -10.12 -2.79 -32.85
CA ASN A 608 -9.90 -2.19 -34.16
C ASN A 608 -11.18 -2.03 -35.01
N GLY A 609 -12.30 -1.65 -34.38
CA GLY A 609 -13.59 -1.46 -35.00
C GLY A 609 -14.35 -2.76 -35.30
N GLN A 610 -13.83 -3.91 -34.89
CA GLN A 610 -14.56 -5.18 -35.02
C GLN A 610 -15.45 -5.42 -33.80
N GLU A 611 -16.52 -6.22 -34.02
CA GLU A 611 -17.36 -6.69 -32.93
C GLU A 611 -16.65 -7.85 -32.19
N ALA A 612 -16.69 -7.82 -30.86
CA ALA A 612 -16.17 -8.93 -30.05
C ALA A 612 -17.07 -10.17 -30.22
N PRO A 613 -16.51 -11.38 -30.27
CA PRO A 613 -17.29 -12.59 -30.34
C PRO A 613 -18.19 -12.76 -29.12
N VAL A 614 -19.36 -13.38 -29.30
CA VAL A 614 -20.18 -13.86 -28.17
C VAL A 614 -19.58 -15.16 -27.67
N ILE A 615 -19.19 -15.23 -26.39
CA ILE A 615 -18.61 -16.41 -25.74
C ILE A 615 -19.47 -16.75 -24.51
N ASP A 616 -19.85 -18.00 -24.35
CA ASP A 616 -20.72 -18.47 -23.26
C ASP A 616 -22.08 -17.71 -23.20
N GLY A 617 -22.57 -17.21 -24.35
CA GLY A 617 -23.80 -16.41 -24.43
C GLY A 617 -23.63 -14.95 -23.96
N LEU A 618 -22.42 -14.50 -23.68
CA LEU A 618 -22.11 -13.17 -23.19
C LEU A 618 -21.42 -12.33 -24.28
N THR A 619 -21.87 -11.08 -24.46
CA THR A 619 -21.16 -10.11 -25.31
C THR A 619 -19.79 -9.74 -24.73
N GLY A 620 -18.93 -9.15 -25.56
CA GLY A 620 -17.63 -8.65 -25.07
C GLY A 620 -17.76 -7.63 -23.96
N ASP A 621 -18.70 -6.68 -24.09
CA ASP A 621 -18.95 -5.66 -23.08
C ASP A 621 -19.46 -6.27 -21.76
N GLN A 622 -20.35 -7.27 -21.84
CA GLN A 622 -20.78 -8.00 -20.64
C GLN A 622 -19.63 -8.71 -19.94
N ARG A 623 -18.76 -9.39 -20.70
CA ARG A 623 -17.58 -10.06 -20.14
C ARG A 623 -16.60 -9.06 -19.53
N PHE A 624 -16.42 -7.87 -20.10
CA PHE A 624 -15.61 -6.81 -19.55
C PHE A 624 -16.08 -6.43 -18.14
N PHE A 625 -17.36 -6.08 -17.98
CA PHE A 625 -17.88 -5.70 -16.66
C PHE A 625 -17.90 -6.87 -15.66
N MET A 626 -18.10 -8.11 -16.14
CA MET A 626 -18.00 -9.30 -15.29
C MET A 626 -16.57 -9.53 -14.81
N GLY A 627 -15.55 -9.24 -15.64
CA GLY A 627 -14.15 -9.23 -15.25
C GLY A 627 -13.89 -8.33 -14.05
N TRP A 628 -14.41 -7.09 -14.10
CA TRP A 628 -14.35 -6.16 -12.95
C TRP A 628 -15.12 -6.68 -11.74
N GLY A 629 -16.35 -7.16 -11.92
CA GLY A 629 -17.19 -7.64 -10.82
C GLY A 629 -16.57 -8.80 -10.05
N GLN A 630 -15.95 -9.76 -10.75
CA GLN A 630 -15.42 -10.98 -10.13
C GLN A 630 -14.13 -10.76 -9.32
N ILE A 631 -13.27 -9.79 -9.69
CA ILE A 631 -12.04 -9.52 -8.91
C ILE A 631 -12.32 -8.88 -7.55
N TRP A 632 -13.51 -8.31 -7.36
CA TRP A 632 -13.87 -7.63 -6.12
C TRP A 632 -14.70 -8.48 -5.15
N ARG A 633 -15.01 -9.75 -5.46
CA ARG A 633 -15.75 -10.60 -4.50
C ARG A 633 -15.04 -10.69 -3.16
N MET A 634 -15.80 -10.47 -2.07
CA MET A 634 -15.26 -10.40 -0.71
C MET A 634 -16.35 -10.54 0.33
N ASN A 635 -16.14 -11.42 1.30
CA ASN A 635 -16.88 -11.47 2.56
C ASN A 635 -16.05 -10.81 3.68
N TYR A 636 -16.71 -10.10 4.58
CA TYR A 636 -16.12 -9.41 5.74
C TYR A 636 -16.74 -9.90 7.03
N ARG A 637 -15.95 -9.96 8.12
CA ARG A 637 -16.48 -9.94 9.48
C ARG A 637 -16.87 -8.51 9.83
N ASP A 638 -17.87 -8.33 10.68
CA ASP A 638 -18.41 -6.99 11.02
C ASP A 638 -17.35 -6.07 11.64
N GLU A 639 -16.48 -6.62 12.52
CA GLU A 639 -15.37 -5.87 13.12
C GLU A 639 -14.39 -5.35 12.07
N ALA A 640 -14.03 -6.19 11.12
CA ALA A 640 -13.13 -5.81 10.01
C ALA A 640 -13.79 -4.80 9.07
N LEU A 641 -15.09 -4.96 8.77
CA LEU A 641 -15.82 -3.99 7.96
C LEU A 641 -15.92 -2.64 8.69
N ARG A 642 -16.20 -2.65 9.99
CA ARG A 642 -16.21 -1.45 10.85
C ARG A 642 -14.86 -0.76 10.83
N GLN A 643 -13.77 -1.51 11.07
CA GLN A 643 -12.42 -0.94 11.02
C GLN A 643 -12.13 -0.34 9.64
N ARG A 644 -12.51 -1.03 8.55
CA ARG A 644 -12.36 -0.53 7.18
C ARG A 644 -13.08 0.80 6.97
N LEU A 645 -14.33 0.93 7.42
CA LEU A 645 -15.11 2.17 7.31
C LEU A 645 -14.51 3.32 8.11
N MET A 646 -13.95 3.02 9.29
CA MET A 646 -13.34 4.03 10.17
C MET A 646 -11.97 4.50 9.70
N VAL A 647 -11.13 3.57 9.21
CA VAL A 647 -9.71 3.87 8.98
C VAL A 647 -9.22 3.58 7.56
N GLY A 648 -9.96 2.84 6.75
CA GLY A 648 -9.55 2.45 5.41
C GLY A 648 -9.74 3.58 4.39
N PRO A 649 -8.79 3.77 3.45
CA PRO A 649 -8.99 4.68 2.33
C PRO A 649 -9.88 4.08 1.23
N HIS A 650 -10.07 2.75 1.23
CA HIS A 650 -10.85 2.04 0.20
C HIS A 650 -12.28 1.81 0.66
N SER A 651 -13.23 2.10 -0.20
CA SER A 651 -14.64 1.72 -0.02
C SER A 651 -14.79 0.19 0.06
N PRO A 652 -15.85 -0.36 0.74
CA PRO A 652 -16.16 -1.79 0.69
C PRO A 652 -16.33 -2.28 -0.75
N ASN A 653 -15.90 -3.52 -1.02
CA ASN A 653 -15.77 -4.07 -2.38
C ASN A 653 -17.05 -3.99 -3.22
N MET A 654 -18.23 -4.19 -2.59
CA MET A 654 -19.51 -4.04 -3.31
C MET A 654 -19.70 -2.64 -3.92
N TYR A 655 -19.21 -1.60 -3.26
CA TYR A 655 -19.32 -0.22 -3.75
C TYR A 655 -18.22 0.13 -4.76
N ARG A 656 -17.06 -0.57 -4.71
CA ARG A 656 -16.06 -0.48 -5.78
C ARG A 656 -16.59 -1.05 -7.11
N VAL A 657 -17.58 -1.94 -7.06
CA VAL A 657 -18.31 -2.43 -8.24
C VAL A 657 -19.55 -1.57 -8.52
N ASN A 658 -20.58 -1.66 -7.68
CA ASN A 658 -21.86 -1.01 -7.94
C ASN A 658 -21.76 0.52 -8.00
N GLY A 659 -21.00 1.13 -7.10
CA GLY A 659 -20.82 2.58 -7.06
C GLY A 659 -20.12 3.14 -8.30
N VAL A 660 -19.20 2.40 -8.90
CA VAL A 660 -18.55 2.76 -10.18
C VAL A 660 -19.54 2.61 -11.32
N LEU A 661 -20.16 1.44 -11.46
CA LEU A 661 -21.01 1.07 -12.61
C LEU A 661 -22.26 1.95 -12.75
N THR A 662 -22.77 2.48 -11.64
CA THR A 662 -23.90 3.45 -11.68
C THR A 662 -23.54 4.76 -12.39
N ASN A 663 -22.27 5.04 -12.64
CA ASN A 663 -21.83 6.23 -13.38
C ASN A 663 -21.50 5.95 -14.86
N MET A 664 -21.48 4.66 -15.30
CA MET A 664 -21.00 4.27 -16.64
C MET A 664 -22.17 3.99 -17.62
N PRO A 665 -22.40 4.85 -18.62
CA PRO A 665 -23.43 4.62 -19.66
C PRO A 665 -23.25 3.30 -20.41
N GLU A 666 -22.01 2.85 -20.59
CA GLU A 666 -21.64 1.62 -21.28
C GLU A 666 -22.14 0.38 -20.51
N PHE A 667 -22.12 0.43 -19.19
CA PHE A 667 -22.72 -0.60 -18.34
C PHE A 667 -24.24 -0.66 -18.55
N TYR A 668 -24.87 0.51 -18.64
CA TYR A 668 -26.32 0.59 -18.88
C TYR A 668 -26.70 -0.05 -20.22
N ALA A 669 -25.92 0.24 -21.25
CA ALA A 669 -26.12 -0.36 -22.58
C ALA A 669 -25.93 -1.88 -22.58
N ALA A 670 -24.87 -2.37 -21.89
CA ALA A 670 -24.50 -3.79 -21.83
C ALA A 670 -25.56 -4.66 -21.11
N PHE A 671 -26.18 -4.11 -20.05
CA PHE A 671 -27.11 -4.84 -19.19
C PHE A 671 -28.57 -4.33 -19.23
N GLY A 672 -28.87 -3.33 -20.03
CA GLY A 672 -30.23 -2.80 -20.20
C GLY A 672 -30.74 -2.12 -18.91
N VAL A 673 -29.93 -1.33 -18.26
CA VAL A 673 -30.34 -0.56 -17.07
C VAL A 673 -31.18 0.63 -17.46
N ASN A 674 -32.35 0.77 -16.85
CA ASN A 674 -33.32 1.81 -17.14
C ASN A 674 -33.78 2.54 -15.86
N GLU A 675 -34.46 3.66 -16.04
CA GLU A 675 -35.11 4.38 -14.94
C GLU A 675 -36.05 3.44 -14.17
N GLY A 676 -35.87 3.41 -12.84
CA GLY A 676 -36.60 2.52 -11.94
C GLY A 676 -35.79 1.30 -11.49
N ASP A 677 -34.69 0.94 -12.14
CA ASP A 677 -33.74 -0.09 -11.66
C ASP A 677 -32.88 0.49 -10.53
N ALA A 678 -32.46 -0.36 -9.59
CA ALA A 678 -31.69 0.11 -8.41
C ALA A 678 -30.28 0.60 -8.78
N MET A 679 -29.69 0.11 -9.87
CA MET A 679 -28.40 0.58 -10.40
C MET A 679 -28.53 1.83 -11.28
N TYR A 680 -29.77 2.33 -11.52
CA TYR A 680 -29.95 3.52 -12.33
C TYR A 680 -29.60 4.79 -11.55
N ARG A 681 -28.84 5.67 -12.19
CA ARG A 681 -28.51 7.01 -11.72
C ARG A 681 -28.84 8.02 -12.83
N PRO A 682 -29.59 9.10 -12.55
CA PRO A 682 -29.88 10.12 -13.56
C PRO A 682 -28.61 10.70 -14.18
N ALA A 683 -28.63 11.04 -15.45
CA ALA A 683 -27.46 11.46 -16.21
C ALA A 683 -26.72 12.66 -15.56
N GLU A 684 -27.49 13.62 -15.05
CA GLU A 684 -26.95 14.82 -14.35
C GLU A 684 -26.30 14.53 -13.00
N GLN A 685 -26.53 13.33 -12.45
CA GLN A 685 -25.90 12.86 -11.21
C GLN A 685 -24.74 11.91 -11.46
N ARG A 686 -24.53 11.46 -12.71
CA ARG A 686 -23.41 10.60 -13.05
C ARG A 686 -22.12 11.39 -13.06
N VAL A 687 -21.12 10.87 -12.41
CA VAL A 687 -19.82 11.51 -12.33
C VAL A 687 -18.91 10.96 -13.43
N LYS A 688 -18.33 11.88 -14.22
CA LYS A 688 -17.22 11.58 -15.14
C LYS A 688 -16.08 12.53 -14.81
N ILE A 689 -14.91 11.98 -14.52
CA ILE A 689 -13.71 12.76 -14.16
C ILE A 689 -12.71 12.69 -15.31
N TRP A 690 -12.22 11.51 -15.68
CA TRP A 690 -11.25 11.27 -16.76
C TRP A 690 -11.84 10.43 -17.89
#